data_c6e8fab046bb9ee9930b47bc7d7ce5b9
#
_entry.id   c6e8fab046bb9ee9930b47bc7d7ce5b9
#
_cell.length_a   1.000
_cell.length_b   1.000
_cell.length_c   1.000
_cell.angle_alpha   90.00
_cell.angle_beta   90.00
_cell.angle_gamma   90.00
#
_symmetry.space_group_name_H-M   'P 1'
#
loop_
_entity.id
_entity.type
_entity.pdbx_description
1 polymer ?
#
loop_
_entity_poly.entity_id
_entity_poly.type
_entity_poly.pdbx_seq_one_letter_code
_entity_poly.pdbx_strand_id
1 'polypeptide(L)'
;MYLHRAPRRLTIMSIALSLALPALAQQAPPSLAAGAAVKAAPVDDKTIQKVEVKGAASSYDARRDDTASKIVLNHDEIIKYGDTNVLDVLKRLPGVTVSGASGRGGEIRMRGLGSGYTQILVNGERAPAGFSMDSLAPDSIERIEVIRAATAEYSTQSIAGTINIVLKKAITKAQRELKVGMAGGKGIINPNYNLQMSDRKGQLSYSLTVNGFHNRFDRDTPSVDEGYDVAGKPVLYRATVFQEKGGYDGVNIGPRLNWTFANGDTLTSQSFINAGRFKRDAQSDEMTSIGARPPYPSLDWKVTNENYFFRTDLNWVKKLEAGAKLDLKIGGVIGALRNDSWRDAYLVRGGRHLLDSYVKTRGTDKGYSSTGKYSTPLFEGHALSVGWDGGYSQRDDSRKQNEAELFAPDDKLYPTYRPINVNEDYKGEITRLAAYAQDEWNVTPRWSVYAGVRWEGINTAVRGSDFADSKSRSSVWSPLLQTLYKLPDTKGDQVRFAITRTYKAPNVQQLIPRRFTSTNNSPTEPDYQGNPALKPELALGFDASYEHYWGEGAMVSVSASIRKIDGYTRQGIVLAPDGRWIQLPVNDGTATTRGVEFEAKFPLKSIMKNAPAIDLRANFARNWSSVDAVEGPNNRLDQQTPFSSTLGVDYKLGQLITGASYSFRTGGPVRVSDRQGIYQSARRDLEMYALWKFDPKNQLRVGLNNVLAQDFISESSYRSDNGIVKSRSVSPGVVMLRATMEMKF
;
A
#
# COMPACT_ATOMS: atom_id res chain seq x y z
N MET A 1 4.10 -19.47 -50.97
CA MET A 1 4.49 -20.78 -50.41
C MET A 1 4.14 -20.78 -48.95
N TYR A 2 2.96 -21.28 -48.63
CA TYR A 2 2.36 -21.27 -47.29
C TYR A 2 2.98 -22.37 -46.44
N LEU A 3 3.54 -22.05 -45.28
CA LEU A 3 3.88 -23.02 -44.25
C LEU A 3 3.02 -22.73 -43.00
N HIS A 4 2.05 -23.61 -42.78
CA HIS A 4 1.25 -23.76 -41.59
C HIS A 4 2.14 -23.96 -40.36
N ARG A 5 2.00 -23.09 -39.36
CA ARG A 5 2.45 -23.34 -37.98
C ARG A 5 1.23 -23.72 -37.13
N ALA A 6 1.23 -24.97 -36.70
CA ALA A 6 0.25 -25.54 -35.78
C ALA A 6 0.29 -24.84 -34.41
N PRO A 7 -0.83 -24.74 -33.68
CA PRO A 7 -0.87 -24.16 -32.35
C PRO A 7 -0.20 -25.09 -31.33
N ARG A 8 0.82 -24.59 -30.65
CA ARG A 8 1.38 -25.28 -29.48
C ARG A 8 0.35 -25.27 -28.36
N ARG A 9 -0.20 -26.43 -28.06
CA ARG A 9 -1.04 -26.72 -26.90
C ARG A 9 -0.22 -26.42 -25.64
N LEU A 10 -0.73 -25.53 -24.80
CA LEU A 10 -0.26 -25.36 -23.42
C LEU A 10 -0.63 -26.62 -22.65
N THR A 11 0.36 -27.45 -22.36
CA THR A 11 0.21 -28.53 -21.39
C THR A 11 0.16 -27.91 -20.02
N ILE A 12 -1.02 -27.84 -19.42
CA ILE A 12 -1.21 -27.54 -18.01
C ILE A 12 -0.63 -28.74 -17.26
N MET A 13 0.53 -28.52 -16.67
CA MET A 13 1.16 -29.48 -15.78
C MET A 13 0.34 -29.48 -14.48
N SER A 14 -0.61 -30.42 -14.39
CA SER A 14 -1.33 -30.74 -13.18
C SER A 14 -0.35 -31.34 -12.18
N ILE A 15 0.14 -30.56 -11.23
CA ILE A 15 0.83 -31.07 -10.05
C ILE A 15 -0.26 -31.60 -9.13
N ALA A 16 -0.58 -32.88 -9.31
CA ALA A 16 -1.33 -33.65 -8.34
C ALA A 16 -0.41 -33.92 -7.14
N LEU A 17 -0.58 -33.14 -6.06
CA LEU A 17 0.04 -33.43 -4.79
C LEU A 17 -0.74 -34.58 -4.14
N SER A 18 -0.35 -35.83 -4.42
CA SER A 18 -0.84 -37.01 -3.76
C SER A 18 -0.30 -37.04 -2.32
N LEU A 19 -1.10 -36.54 -1.39
CA LEU A 19 -0.93 -36.78 0.04
C LEU A 19 -1.38 -38.21 0.34
N ALA A 20 -0.45 -39.16 0.36
CA ALA A 20 -0.63 -40.48 0.92
C ALA A 20 -0.76 -40.35 2.44
N LEU A 21 -1.96 -40.46 2.97
CA LEU A 21 -2.24 -40.67 4.37
C LEU A 21 -2.21 -42.20 4.64
N PRO A 22 -1.40 -42.71 5.59
CA PRO A 22 -1.53 -44.10 6.02
C PRO A 22 -2.83 -44.27 6.79
N ALA A 23 -3.67 -45.22 6.35
CA ALA A 23 -4.81 -45.70 7.06
C ALA A 23 -4.33 -46.50 8.29
N LEU A 24 -4.48 -45.94 9.49
CA LEU A 24 -4.38 -46.70 10.75
C LEU A 24 -5.76 -47.25 11.09
N ALA A 25 -5.89 -48.56 11.02
CA ALA A 25 -7.06 -49.33 11.41
C ALA A 25 -7.38 -49.09 12.87
N GLN A 26 -8.64 -48.75 13.14
CA GLN A 26 -9.24 -48.76 14.48
C GLN A 26 -9.38 -50.16 14.99
N GLN A 27 -8.75 -50.46 16.12
CA GLN A 27 -9.21 -51.52 17.04
C GLN A 27 -9.86 -50.86 18.25
N ALA A 28 -11.10 -51.22 18.49
CA ALA A 28 -11.87 -50.84 19.66
C ALA A 28 -11.42 -51.63 20.90
N PRO A 29 -11.25 -51.03 22.07
CA PRO A 29 -11.09 -51.78 23.32
C PRO A 29 -12.46 -52.13 23.96
N PRO A 30 -12.56 -53.26 24.70
CA PRO A 30 -13.80 -53.74 25.24
C PRO A 30 -14.24 -52.97 26.50
N SER A 31 -15.56 -52.92 26.65
CA SER A 31 -16.25 -52.39 27.84
C SER A 31 -15.91 -53.19 29.10
N LEU A 32 -15.58 -52.51 30.20
CA LEU A 32 -15.60 -53.08 31.56
C LEU A 32 -16.60 -52.32 32.43
N ALA A 33 -17.31 -53.14 33.16
CA ALA A 33 -18.49 -52.84 33.92
C ALA A 33 -18.24 -52.01 35.19
N ALA A 34 -19.37 -51.50 35.71
CA ALA A 34 -19.52 -50.70 36.91
C ALA A 34 -19.01 -51.42 38.20
N GLY A 35 -18.30 -50.60 39.01
CA GLY A 35 -17.91 -51.01 40.38
C GLY A 35 -18.11 -49.85 41.36
N ALA A 36 -18.99 -50.11 42.27
CA ALA A 36 -19.34 -49.50 43.54
C ALA A 36 -18.64 -48.27 44.11
N ALA A 37 -19.48 -47.35 44.56
CA ALA A 37 -19.16 -46.17 45.35
C ALA A 37 -18.61 -46.53 46.76
N VAL A 38 -17.46 -45.91 47.10
CA VAL A 38 -16.98 -45.82 48.48
C VAL A 38 -17.14 -44.35 48.92
N LYS A 39 -17.95 -44.19 50.03
CA LYS A 39 -18.10 -42.92 50.76
C LYS A 39 -16.80 -42.59 51.47
N ALA A 40 -16.16 -41.47 51.18
CA ALA A 40 -15.13 -40.89 52.01
C ALA A 40 -15.69 -39.70 52.82
N ALA A 41 -15.25 -39.61 54.07
CA ALA A 41 -15.67 -38.65 55.09
C ALA A 41 -15.23 -37.19 54.76
N PRO A 42 -15.85 -36.12 55.30
CA PRO A 42 -15.60 -34.75 54.96
C PRO A 42 -14.29 -34.26 55.56
N VAL A 43 -13.41 -33.75 54.73
CA VAL A 43 -12.24 -32.93 55.11
C VAL A 43 -12.65 -31.46 55.05
N ASP A 44 -12.38 -30.75 56.14
CA ASP A 44 -12.67 -29.35 56.39
C ASP A 44 -11.97 -28.49 55.35
N ASP A 45 -12.74 -27.94 54.42
CA ASP A 45 -12.25 -27.14 53.28
C ASP A 45 -12.27 -25.65 53.67
N LYS A 46 -11.08 -25.14 54.03
CA LYS A 46 -10.88 -23.69 54.10
C LYS A 46 -11.15 -23.12 52.73
N THR A 47 -12.31 -22.59 52.56
CA THR A 47 -12.79 -21.86 51.38
C THR A 47 -11.82 -20.80 50.92
N ILE A 48 -11.01 -21.15 49.93
CA ILE A 48 -10.41 -20.15 49.04
C ILE A 48 -11.60 -19.56 48.28
N GLN A 49 -12.01 -18.34 48.64
CA GLN A 49 -12.98 -17.57 47.89
C GLN A 49 -12.38 -17.34 46.49
N LYS A 50 -12.80 -18.16 45.55
CA LYS A 50 -12.62 -17.90 44.13
C LYS A 50 -13.45 -16.67 43.82
N VAL A 51 -12.82 -15.50 43.84
CA VAL A 51 -13.44 -14.27 43.35
C VAL A 51 -13.57 -14.43 41.85
N GLU A 52 -14.71 -14.99 41.42
CA GLU A 52 -15.16 -14.92 40.04
C GLU A 52 -15.56 -13.45 39.79
N VAL A 53 -14.63 -12.65 39.31
CA VAL A 53 -14.91 -11.30 38.81
C VAL A 53 -15.75 -11.46 37.54
N LYS A 54 -17.06 -11.57 37.72
CA LYS A 54 -18.05 -11.28 36.68
C LYS A 54 -18.17 -9.74 36.52
N GLY A 55 -17.05 -9.10 36.23
CA GLY A 55 -17.10 -7.84 35.54
C GLY A 55 -17.52 -8.16 34.10
N ALA A 56 -18.60 -7.56 33.61
CA ALA A 56 -18.82 -7.47 32.18
C ALA A 56 -17.48 -6.99 31.60
N ALA A 57 -16.81 -7.85 30.82
CA ALA A 57 -15.56 -7.51 30.17
C ALA A 57 -15.88 -6.28 29.32
N SER A 58 -15.45 -5.11 29.75
CA SER A 58 -15.47 -3.92 28.91
C SER A 58 -14.72 -4.35 27.66
N SER A 59 -15.40 -4.39 26.53
CA SER A 59 -14.81 -4.84 25.26
C SER A 59 -13.61 -3.96 25.01
N TYR A 60 -12.40 -4.52 25.07
CA TYR A 60 -11.17 -3.82 24.76
C TYR A 60 -11.27 -3.18 23.38
N ASP A 61 -11.12 -1.87 23.33
CA ASP A 61 -11.06 -1.08 22.10
C ASP A 61 -9.63 -0.54 21.95
N ALA A 62 -8.88 -1.13 21.05
CA ALA A 62 -7.50 -0.76 20.79
C ALA A 62 -7.30 0.73 20.42
N ARG A 63 -8.29 1.38 19.83
CA ARG A 63 -8.25 2.83 19.58
C ARG A 63 -8.34 3.62 20.87
N ARG A 64 -9.19 3.20 21.80
CA ARG A 64 -9.48 3.90 23.04
C ARG A 64 -8.52 3.57 24.17
N ASP A 65 -8.08 2.31 24.24
CA ASP A 65 -7.39 1.78 25.42
C ASP A 65 -5.85 1.76 25.26
N ASP A 66 -5.32 1.69 24.04
CA ASP A 66 -3.88 1.74 23.82
C ASP A 66 -3.33 3.17 23.97
N THR A 67 -2.14 3.30 24.58
CA THR A 67 -1.44 4.58 24.72
C THR A 67 -1.08 5.17 23.36
N ALA A 68 -0.62 4.35 22.43
CA ALA A 68 -0.28 4.75 21.08
C ALA A 68 -1.53 5.11 20.25
N SER A 69 -1.51 6.27 19.61
CA SER A 69 -2.63 6.73 18.78
C SER A 69 -2.77 5.89 17.52
N LYS A 70 -3.91 5.16 17.39
CA LYS A 70 -4.23 4.37 16.21
C LYS A 70 -5.73 4.36 15.89
N ILE A 71 -6.05 4.13 14.61
CA ILE A 71 -7.40 3.85 14.12
C ILE A 71 -7.45 2.38 13.73
N VAL A 72 -8.50 1.67 14.13
CA VAL A 72 -8.69 0.27 13.77
C VAL A 72 -9.98 0.13 12.96
N LEU A 73 -9.88 -0.42 11.76
CA LEU A 73 -11.02 -0.88 10.98
C LEU A 73 -11.15 -2.39 11.15
N ASN A 74 -12.30 -2.84 11.59
CA ASN A 74 -12.61 -4.27 11.66
C ASN A 74 -13.05 -4.81 10.29
N HIS A 75 -13.16 -6.15 10.21
CA HIS A 75 -13.51 -6.85 8.97
C HIS A 75 -14.84 -6.35 8.35
N ASP A 76 -15.87 -6.15 9.15
CA ASP A 76 -17.19 -5.74 8.65
C ASP A 76 -17.16 -4.34 8.01
N GLU A 77 -16.35 -3.44 8.54
CA GLU A 77 -16.12 -2.12 7.96
C GLU A 77 -15.31 -2.19 6.65
N ILE A 78 -14.37 -3.12 6.57
CA ILE A 78 -13.51 -3.33 5.38
C ILE A 78 -14.34 -3.82 4.20
N ILE A 79 -15.21 -4.80 4.40
CA ILE A 79 -15.99 -5.42 3.30
C ILE A 79 -17.29 -4.66 2.96
N LYS A 80 -17.61 -3.63 3.71
CA LYS A 80 -18.90 -2.93 3.67
C LYS A 80 -19.31 -2.44 2.27
N TYR A 81 -18.35 -1.94 1.49
CA TYR A 81 -18.59 -1.37 0.16
C TYR A 81 -18.43 -2.36 -1.00
N GLY A 82 -18.04 -3.61 -0.71
CA GLY A 82 -17.82 -4.64 -1.72
C GLY A 82 -16.59 -4.37 -2.59
N ASP A 83 -15.57 -3.77 -2.00
CA ASP A 83 -14.31 -3.53 -2.70
C ASP A 83 -13.65 -4.82 -3.14
N THR A 84 -13.01 -4.78 -4.29
CA THR A 84 -12.26 -5.92 -4.83
C THR A 84 -10.78 -5.87 -4.48
N ASN A 85 -10.28 -4.72 -4.02
CA ASN A 85 -8.90 -4.52 -3.60
C ASN A 85 -8.83 -3.64 -2.34
N VAL A 86 -7.72 -3.74 -1.64
CA VAL A 86 -7.51 -3.02 -0.38
C VAL A 86 -7.30 -1.51 -0.56
N LEU A 87 -6.83 -1.05 -1.72
CA LEU A 87 -6.64 0.38 -1.99
C LEU A 87 -7.97 1.14 -1.97
N ASP A 88 -9.04 0.53 -2.46
CA ASP A 88 -10.39 1.11 -2.42
C ASP A 88 -10.91 1.24 -0.97
N VAL A 89 -10.55 0.32 -0.09
CA VAL A 89 -10.84 0.42 1.34
C VAL A 89 -10.06 1.57 1.98
N LEU A 90 -8.74 1.63 1.71
CA LEU A 90 -7.82 2.58 2.35
C LEU A 90 -8.12 4.04 2.01
N LYS A 91 -8.62 4.33 0.80
CA LYS A 91 -8.96 5.71 0.40
C LYS A 91 -10.10 6.35 1.22
N ARG A 92 -10.88 5.53 1.95
CA ARG A 92 -11.97 6.00 2.83
C ARG A 92 -11.53 6.17 4.29
N LEU A 93 -10.27 5.83 4.61
CA LEU A 93 -9.75 5.98 5.96
C LEU A 93 -9.46 7.45 6.30
N PRO A 94 -9.70 7.86 7.55
CA PRO A 94 -9.32 9.19 8.02
C PRO A 94 -7.82 9.46 7.82
N GLY A 95 -7.50 10.62 7.24
CA GLY A 95 -6.11 11.05 7.01
C GLY A 95 -5.35 10.24 5.95
N VAL A 96 -5.99 9.28 5.27
CA VAL A 96 -5.40 8.48 4.20
C VAL A 96 -5.90 8.97 2.84
N THR A 97 -4.99 9.07 1.88
CA THR A 97 -5.29 9.39 0.49
C THR A 97 -4.59 8.41 -0.44
N VAL A 98 -5.17 8.17 -1.62
CA VAL A 98 -4.54 7.35 -2.66
C VAL A 98 -4.25 8.24 -3.86
N SER A 99 -3.00 8.27 -4.33
CA SER A 99 -2.56 9.14 -5.43
C SER A 99 -3.06 8.66 -6.81
N GLY A 100 -2.90 9.50 -7.83
CA GLY A 100 -3.21 9.14 -9.22
C GLY A 100 -4.69 9.21 -9.59
N ALA A 101 -5.01 8.83 -10.82
CA ALA A 101 -6.37 8.78 -11.34
C ALA A 101 -7.12 7.53 -10.82
N SER A 102 -8.45 7.63 -10.69
CA SER A 102 -9.30 6.50 -10.26
C SER A 102 -9.13 5.29 -11.19
N GLY A 103 -8.98 4.09 -10.61
CA GLY A 103 -8.85 2.84 -11.36
C GLY A 103 -7.50 2.62 -12.06
N ARG A 104 -6.49 3.44 -11.80
CA ARG A 104 -5.12 3.28 -12.35
C ARG A 104 -4.10 2.73 -11.37
N GLY A 105 -4.56 2.22 -10.21
CA GLY A 105 -3.69 1.99 -9.07
C GLY A 105 -3.34 3.31 -8.40
N GLY A 106 -2.58 3.27 -7.32
CA GLY A 106 -2.18 4.49 -6.63
C GLY A 106 -1.35 4.17 -5.41
N GLU A 107 -0.62 5.16 -4.97
CA GLU A 107 0.17 5.05 -3.77
C GLU A 107 -0.59 5.58 -2.56
N ILE A 108 -0.52 4.83 -1.48
CA ILE A 108 -1.16 5.17 -0.22
C ILE A 108 -0.34 6.24 0.48
N ARG A 109 -1.00 7.30 0.91
CA ARG A 109 -0.40 8.46 1.57
C ARG A 109 -1.17 8.82 2.81
N MET A 110 -0.46 9.23 3.85
CA MET A 110 -1.04 9.73 5.08
C MET A 110 -0.63 11.19 5.32
N ARG A 111 -1.47 11.93 6.05
CA ARG A 111 -1.20 13.33 6.46
C ARG A 111 -0.83 14.24 5.29
N GLY A 112 -1.34 13.94 4.11
CA GLY A 112 -1.02 14.68 2.91
C GLY A 112 0.42 14.55 2.43
N LEU A 113 1.28 13.74 3.06
CA LEU A 113 2.68 13.56 2.64
C LEU A 113 2.76 12.69 1.39
N GLY A 114 3.86 12.83 0.63
CA GLY A 114 4.07 12.17 -0.65
C GLY A 114 4.49 10.71 -0.56
N SER A 115 5.09 10.24 -1.64
CA SER A 115 5.56 8.87 -1.82
C SER A 115 6.64 8.47 -0.80
N GLY A 116 6.50 7.24 -0.28
CA GLY A 116 7.49 6.63 0.62
C GLY A 116 7.48 7.14 2.07
N TYR A 117 6.57 8.07 2.43
CA TYR A 117 6.42 8.57 3.80
C TYR A 117 5.49 7.72 4.65
N THR A 118 4.61 6.95 4.04
CA THR A 118 3.71 6.01 4.70
C THR A 118 4.29 4.60 4.62
N GLN A 119 4.43 3.94 5.76
CA GLN A 119 4.82 2.54 5.81
C GLN A 119 3.60 1.64 5.70
N ILE A 120 3.70 0.57 4.91
CA ILE A 120 2.67 -0.45 4.81
C ILE A 120 3.22 -1.78 5.29
N LEU A 121 2.53 -2.37 6.24
CA LEU A 121 2.85 -3.65 6.83
C LEU A 121 1.75 -4.66 6.54
N VAL A 122 2.12 -5.92 6.42
CA VAL A 122 1.21 -7.07 6.42
C VAL A 122 1.59 -7.97 7.59
N ASN A 123 0.68 -8.14 8.55
CA ASN A 123 0.93 -8.85 9.81
C ASN A 123 2.17 -8.33 10.57
N GLY A 124 2.34 -7.00 10.59
CA GLY A 124 3.45 -6.33 11.30
C GLY A 124 4.78 -6.30 10.55
N GLU A 125 4.88 -6.94 9.37
CA GLU A 125 6.09 -6.94 8.56
C GLU A 125 5.93 -6.14 7.27
N ARG A 126 7.02 -5.58 6.79
CA ARG A 126 7.03 -4.85 5.51
C ARG A 126 6.56 -5.75 4.38
N ALA A 127 5.72 -5.20 3.53
CA ALA A 127 5.40 -5.83 2.26
C ALA A 127 6.71 -5.98 1.45
N PRO A 128 7.02 -7.18 0.95
CA PRO A 128 8.25 -7.41 0.21
C PRO A 128 8.25 -6.71 -1.15
N ALA A 129 9.44 -6.53 -1.73
CA ALA A 129 9.57 -5.99 -3.07
C ALA A 129 8.75 -6.82 -4.08
N GLY A 130 8.00 -6.13 -4.96
CA GLY A 130 7.12 -6.78 -5.93
C GLY A 130 5.73 -7.17 -5.41
N PHE A 131 5.45 -7.03 -4.11
CA PHE A 131 4.10 -7.21 -3.58
C PHE A 131 3.19 -6.07 -4.03
N SER A 132 2.10 -6.40 -4.72
CA SER A 132 1.08 -5.43 -5.08
C SER A 132 -0.06 -5.44 -4.07
N MET A 133 -0.42 -4.27 -3.55
CA MET A 133 -1.59 -4.11 -2.67
C MET A 133 -2.89 -4.47 -3.38
N ASP A 134 -2.94 -4.34 -4.71
CA ASP A 134 -4.10 -4.74 -5.52
C ASP A 134 -4.32 -6.26 -5.52
N SER A 135 -3.29 -7.04 -5.16
CA SER A 135 -3.38 -8.49 -5.07
C SER A 135 -4.04 -8.97 -3.77
N LEU A 136 -4.22 -8.08 -2.78
CA LEU A 136 -4.79 -8.43 -1.48
C LEU A 136 -6.30 -8.21 -1.47
N ALA A 137 -7.04 -9.31 -1.37
CA ALA A 137 -8.49 -9.26 -1.27
C ALA A 137 -8.93 -8.76 0.12
N PRO A 138 -9.85 -7.79 0.21
CA PRO A 138 -10.39 -7.31 1.49
C PRO A 138 -10.94 -8.41 2.39
N ASP A 139 -11.49 -9.45 1.79
CA ASP A 139 -12.04 -10.61 2.50
C ASP A 139 -11.02 -11.41 3.31
N SER A 140 -9.74 -11.35 2.96
CA SER A 140 -8.64 -11.99 3.69
C SER A 140 -8.18 -11.20 4.91
N ILE A 141 -8.68 -9.97 5.08
CA ILE A 141 -8.23 -9.03 6.12
C ILE A 141 -9.12 -9.16 7.36
N GLU A 142 -8.53 -9.29 8.53
CA GLU A 142 -9.20 -9.26 9.83
C GLU A 142 -9.46 -7.81 10.26
N ARG A 143 -8.43 -6.97 10.17
CA ARG A 143 -8.49 -5.55 10.48
C ARG A 143 -7.37 -4.77 9.81
N ILE A 144 -7.56 -3.48 9.69
CA ILE A 144 -6.54 -2.52 9.26
C ILE A 144 -6.27 -1.58 10.42
N GLU A 145 -5.01 -1.44 10.80
CA GLU A 145 -4.54 -0.54 11.85
C GLU A 145 -3.81 0.64 11.21
N VAL A 146 -4.30 1.85 11.43
CA VAL A 146 -3.63 3.09 11.01
C VAL A 146 -2.93 3.67 12.23
N ILE A 147 -1.62 3.46 12.34
CA ILE A 147 -0.77 3.86 13.45
C ILE A 147 -0.26 5.26 13.15
N ARG A 148 -0.79 6.25 13.87
CA ARG A 148 -0.50 7.67 13.65
C ARG A 148 0.82 8.11 14.28
N ALA A 149 1.15 7.58 15.45
CA ALA A 149 2.42 7.82 16.12
C ALA A 149 3.24 6.52 16.15
N ALA A 150 4.49 6.58 15.72
CA ALA A 150 5.36 5.42 15.63
C ALA A 150 5.56 4.75 17.00
N THR A 151 5.67 3.41 16.99
CA THR A 151 6.03 2.58 18.15
C THR A 151 7.33 1.84 17.88
N ALA A 152 8.08 1.48 18.90
CA ALA A 152 9.40 0.86 18.73
C ALA A 152 9.30 -0.58 18.16
N GLU A 153 8.20 -1.26 18.36
CA GLU A 153 7.93 -2.60 17.82
C GLU A 153 7.98 -2.64 16.28
N TYR A 154 7.49 -1.59 15.62
CA TYR A 154 7.54 -1.50 14.17
C TYR A 154 8.70 -0.61 13.71
N SER A 155 9.13 -0.81 12.46
CA SER A 155 10.13 0.07 11.88
C SER A 155 9.68 1.53 11.90
N THR A 156 10.56 2.42 12.30
CA THR A 156 10.34 3.86 12.35
C THR A 156 10.54 4.55 10.98
N GLN A 157 10.69 3.77 9.92
CA GLN A 157 10.72 4.26 8.53
C GLN A 157 9.31 4.68 8.07
N SER A 158 8.72 5.65 8.77
CA SER A 158 7.32 6.05 8.57
C SER A 158 7.07 7.47 9.09
N ILE A 159 7.58 8.48 8.39
CA ILE A 159 7.39 9.89 8.79
C ILE A 159 5.91 10.29 8.86
N ALA A 160 5.08 9.78 7.95
CA ALA A 160 3.65 10.05 7.92
C ALA A 160 2.83 9.16 8.85
N GLY A 161 3.30 7.96 9.11
CA GLY A 161 2.63 6.92 9.89
C GLY A 161 2.69 5.55 9.23
N THR A 162 2.11 4.56 9.89
CA THR A 162 2.15 3.16 9.44
C THR A 162 0.73 2.62 9.27
N ILE A 163 0.48 1.90 8.20
CA ILE A 163 -0.74 1.13 7.97
C ILE A 163 -0.38 -0.34 8.08
N ASN A 164 -0.90 -1.03 9.09
CA ASN A 164 -0.70 -2.45 9.28
C ASN A 164 -1.97 -3.23 8.89
N ILE A 165 -1.86 -4.08 7.88
CA ILE A 165 -2.93 -4.94 7.40
C ILE A 165 -2.79 -6.29 8.10
N VAL A 166 -3.71 -6.58 9.00
CA VAL A 166 -3.71 -7.83 9.75
C VAL A 166 -4.64 -8.82 9.05
N LEU A 167 -4.08 -9.93 8.59
CA LEU A 167 -4.83 -10.97 7.90
C LEU A 167 -5.57 -11.85 8.91
N LYS A 168 -6.75 -12.35 8.53
CA LYS A 168 -7.58 -13.24 9.37
C LYS A 168 -6.77 -14.39 9.93
N LYS A 169 -6.91 -14.61 11.23
CA LYS A 169 -6.39 -15.82 11.90
C LYS A 169 -7.28 -17.01 11.55
N ALA A 170 -6.71 -18.21 11.65
CA ALA A 170 -7.49 -19.42 11.42
C ALA A 170 -8.72 -19.46 12.35
N ILE A 171 -9.89 -19.76 11.80
CA ILE A 171 -11.19 -19.58 12.42
C ILE A 171 -11.50 -20.80 13.33
N THR A 172 -12.31 -20.57 14.36
CA THR A 172 -12.73 -21.63 15.31
C THR A 172 -13.92 -22.45 14.83
N LYS A 173 -14.61 -22.00 13.76
CA LYS A 173 -15.80 -22.68 13.18
C LYS A 173 -15.57 -22.93 11.70
N ALA A 174 -16.08 -24.05 11.19
CA ALA A 174 -16.10 -24.33 9.76
C ALA A 174 -16.83 -23.20 9.03
N GLN A 175 -16.19 -22.65 8.01
CA GLN A 175 -16.76 -21.60 7.16
C GLN A 175 -16.36 -21.87 5.71
N ARG A 176 -17.33 -21.81 4.82
CA ARG A 176 -17.13 -21.89 3.38
C ARG A 176 -17.91 -20.76 2.76
N GLU A 177 -17.23 -19.92 2.00
CA GLU A 177 -17.81 -18.76 1.37
C GLU A 177 -17.27 -18.64 -0.06
N LEU A 178 -18.17 -18.44 -1.02
CA LEU A 178 -17.86 -18.13 -2.40
C LEU A 178 -18.45 -16.78 -2.75
N LYS A 179 -17.62 -15.89 -3.29
CA LYS A 179 -18.05 -14.63 -3.88
C LYS A 179 -17.72 -14.65 -5.36
N VAL A 180 -18.72 -14.32 -6.18
CA VAL A 180 -18.56 -14.15 -7.62
C VAL A 180 -19.02 -12.75 -7.96
N GLY A 181 -18.15 -11.99 -8.59
CA GLY A 181 -18.42 -10.59 -8.89
C GLY A 181 -18.00 -10.19 -10.28
N MET A 182 -18.52 -9.06 -10.70
CA MET A 182 -18.11 -8.36 -11.89
C MET A 182 -18.08 -6.85 -11.64
N ALA A 183 -17.12 -6.16 -12.26
CA ALA A 183 -17.09 -4.72 -12.34
C ALA A 183 -17.00 -4.28 -13.79
N GLY A 184 -17.64 -3.18 -14.17
CA GLY A 184 -17.61 -2.74 -15.56
C GLY A 184 -17.99 -1.29 -15.76
N GLY A 185 -17.54 -0.73 -16.91
CA GLY A 185 -17.84 0.63 -17.37
C GLY A 185 -17.25 0.84 -18.76
N LYS A 186 -17.88 1.67 -19.58
CA LYS A 186 -17.49 1.92 -20.98
C LYS A 186 -17.31 0.62 -21.81
N GLY A 187 -18.21 -0.36 -21.67
CA GLY A 187 -18.15 -1.61 -22.42
C GLY A 187 -17.13 -2.64 -21.93
N ILE A 188 -16.43 -2.37 -20.83
CA ILE A 188 -15.46 -3.29 -20.21
C ILE A 188 -16.15 -4.06 -19.09
N ILE A 189 -15.88 -5.38 -19.00
CA ILE A 189 -16.36 -6.25 -17.93
C ILE A 189 -15.15 -6.94 -17.29
N ASN A 190 -15.05 -6.82 -15.97
CA ASN A 190 -13.96 -7.32 -15.12
C ASN A 190 -14.51 -8.33 -14.11
N PRO A 191 -14.59 -9.64 -14.46
CA PRO A 191 -15.01 -10.67 -13.52
C PRO A 191 -13.96 -10.94 -12.45
N ASN A 192 -14.42 -11.30 -11.27
CA ASN A 192 -13.59 -11.74 -10.15
C ASN A 192 -14.31 -12.84 -9.36
N TYR A 193 -13.52 -13.64 -8.64
CA TYR A 193 -14.04 -14.61 -7.70
C TYR A 193 -13.16 -14.69 -6.46
N ASN A 194 -13.77 -14.99 -5.34
CA ASN A 194 -13.09 -15.26 -4.08
C ASN A 194 -13.72 -16.49 -3.43
N LEU A 195 -12.90 -17.48 -3.13
CA LEU A 195 -13.27 -18.66 -2.37
C LEU A 195 -12.51 -18.63 -1.04
N GLN A 196 -13.24 -18.70 0.07
CA GLN A 196 -12.68 -18.85 1.40
C GLN A 196 -13.20 -20.12 2.04
N MET A 197 -12.27 -20.95 2.49
CA MET A 197 -12.57 -22.18 3.21
C MET A 197 -11.77 -22.20 4.50
N SER A 198 -12.38 -22.55 5.60
CA SER A 198 -11.71 -22.73 6.88
C SER A 198 -12.41 -23.77 7.73
N ASP A 199 -11.62 -24.48 8.51
CA ASP A 199 -12.12 -25.47 9.46
C ASP A 199 -11.13 -25.69 10.60
N ARG A 200 -11.55 -26.43 11.62
CA ARG A 200 -10.73 -26.82 12.76
C ARG A 200 -10.90 -28.29 13.08
N LYS A 201 -9.80 -29.00 13.22
CA LYS A 201 -9.76 -30.40 13.69
C LYS A 201 -8.84 -30.50 14.90
N GLY A 202 -9.43 -30.64 16.06
CA GLY A 202 -8.68 -30.69 17.33
C GLY A 202 -7.88 -29.39 17.58
N GLN A 203 -6.58 -29.55 17.70
CA GLN A 203 -5.63 -28.44 17.92
C GLN A 203 -5.26 -27.66 16.64
N LEU A 204 -5.49 -28.25 15.46
CA LEU A 204 -5.18 -27.66 14.16
C LEU A 204 -6.39 -26.93 13.61
N SER A 205 -6.25 -25.65 13.34
CA SER A 205 -7.15 -24.90 12.49
C SER A 205 -6.45 -24.53 11.18
N TYR A 206 -7.18 -24.55 10.08
CA TYR A 206 -6.65 -24.25 8.76
C TYR A 206 -7.62 -23.40 7.96
N SER A 207 -7.05 -22.59 7.08
CA SER A 207 -7.83 -21.83 6.10
C SER A 207 -7.12 -21.76 4.76
N LEU A 208 -7.93 -21.68 3.72
CA LEU A 208 -7.49 -21.47 2.35
C LEU A 208 -8.33 -20.33 1.75
N THR A 209 -7.66 -19.31 1.25
CA THR A 209 -8.28 -18.26 0.44
C THR A 209 -7.75 -18.35 -0.97
N VAL A 210 -8.64 -18.37 -1.96
CA VAL A 210 -8.30 -18.31 -3.38
C VAL A 210 -9.04 -17.13 -3.99
N ASN A 211 -8.29 -16.21 -4.59
CA ASN A 211 -8.84 -15.04 -5.27
C ASN A 211 -8.33 -15.01 -6.70
N GLY A 212 -9.25 -14.84 -7.67
CA GLY A 212 -8.89 -14.69 -9.07
C GLY A 212 -9.62 -13.50 -9.68
N PHE A 213 -8.95 -12.81 -10.60
CA PHE A 213 -9.50 -11.63 -11.25
C PHE A 213 -8.98 -11.49 -12.68
N HIS A 214 -9.82 -10.88 -13.49
CA HIS A 214 -9.58 -10.55 -14.89
C HIS A 214 -9.92 -9.06 -15.07
N ASN A 215 -8.93 -8.20 -15.05
CA ASN A 215 -9.09 -6.76 -15.16
C ASN A 215 -8.71 -6.30 -16.58
N ARG A 216 -9.57 -5.52 -17.20
CA ARG A 216 -9.35 -4.89 -18.51
C ARG A 216 -9.49 -3.39 -18.41
N PHE A 217 -8.81 -2.69 -19.29
CA PHE A 217 -8.94 -1.24 -19.45
C PHE A 217 -8.82 -0.85 -20.92
N ASP A 218 -9.48 0.23 -21.27
CA ASP A 218 -9.40 0.94 -22.56
C ASP A 218 -9.44 2.44 -22.21
N ARG A 219 -8.38 3.17 -22.51
CA ARG A 219 -8.16 4.53 -21.99
C ARG A 219 -7.54 5.41 -23.06
N ASP A 220 -8.06 6.64 -23.14
CA ASP A 220 -7.46 7.74 -23.86
C ASP A 220 -6.92 8.77 -22.86
N THR A 221 -5.72 9.28 -23.12
CA THR A 221 -5.09 10.29 -22.27
C THR A 221 -4.54 11.38 -23.18
N PRO A 222 -5.36 12.36 -23.59
CA PRO A 222 -4.89 13.49 -24.38
C PRO A 222 -3.95 14.36 -23.54
N SER A 223 -2.92 14.88 -24.19
CA SER A 223 -1.99 15.85 -23.61
C SER A 223 -1.64 16.95 -24.58
N VAL A 224 -1.18 18.09 -24.03
CA VAL A 224 -0.73 19.25 -24.79
C VAL A 224 0.58 19.76 -24.18
N ASP A 225 1.59 19.94 -25.02
CA ASP A 225 2.82 20.65 -24.68
C ASP A 225 2.77 22.06 -25.24
N GLU A 226 3.00 23.05 -24.38
CA GLU A 226 3.04 24.46 -24.72
C GLU A 226 4.40 25.07 -24.33
N GLY A 227 4.99 25.85 -25.21
CA GLY A 227 6.22 26.58 -24.90
C GLY A 227 6.07 28.07 -25.24
N TYR A 228 6.60 28.90 -24.36
CA TYR A 228 6.60 30.37 -24.52
C TYR A 228 8.02 30.89 -24.28
N ASP A 229 8.48 31.83 -25.12
CA ASP A 229 9.72 32.53 -24.89
C ASP A 229 9.61 33.52 -23.71
N VAL A 230 10.71 34.25 -23.42
CA VAL A 230 10.75 35.25 -22.33
C VAL A 230 9.80 36.44 -22.55
N ALA A 231 9.43 36.73 -23.79
CA ALA A 231 8.45 37.76 -24.15
C ALA A 231 7.00 37.24 -24.12
N GLY A 232 6.79 35.95 -23.81
CA GLY A 232 5.47 35.32 -23.81
C GLY A 232 4.95 34.90 -25.18
N LYS A 233 5.77 34.94 -26.23
CA LYS A 233 5.41 34.49 -27.58
C LYS A 233 5.40 32.96 -27.62
N PRO A 234 4.36 32.30 -28.20
CA PRO A 234 4.35 30.87 -28.40
C PRO A 234 5.50 30.38 -29.28
N VAL A 235 6.29 29.40 -28.78
CA VAL A 235 7.43 28.78 -29.51
C VAL A 235 7.27 27.27 -29.64
N LEU A 236 6.31 26.67 -28.90
CA LEU A 236 5.94 25.27 -29.01
C LEU A 236 4.43 25.12 -28.79
N TYR A 237 3.78 24.38 -29.68
CA TYR A 237 2.45 23.83 -29.45
C TYR A 237 2.36 22.43 -30.06
N ARG A 238 2.14 21.41 -29.21
CA ARG A 238 2.09 20.02 -29.60
C ARG A 238 0.92 19.35 -28.88
N ALA A 239 0.03 18.75 -29.63
CA ALA A 239 -1.05 17.91 -29.10
C ALA A 239 -0.68 16.44 -29.26
N THR A 240 -0.91 15.65 -28.22
CA THR A 240 -0.67 14.20 -28.21
C THR A 240 -1.95 13.47 -27.86
N VAL A 241 -2.27 12.44 -28.62
CA VAL A 241 -3.31 11.47 -28.30
C VAL A 241 -2.63 10.16 -27.92
N PHE A 242 -2.71 9.83 -26.62
CA PHE A 242 -2.20 8.56 -26.09
C PHE A 242 -3.37 7.63 -25.79
N GLN A 243 -3.41 6.48 -26.47
CA GLN A 243 -4.44 5.47 -26.31
C GLN A 243 -3.83 4.18 -25.79
N GLU A 244 -4.45 3.56 -24.80
CA GLU A 244 -3.96 2.28 -24.27
C GLU A 244 -5.08 1.30 -23.99
N LYS A 245 -4.88 0.05 -24.42
CA LYS A 245 -5.76 -1.09 -24.15
C LYS A 245 -4.96 -2.20 -23.50
N GLY A 246 -5.58 -2.88 -22.55
CA GLY A 246 -4.85 -3.96 -21.90
C GLY A 246 -5.60 -4.58 -20.74
N GLY A 247 -4.85 -5.30 -19.93
CA GLY A 247 -5.40 -5.89 -18.72
C GLY A 247 -4.39 -6.61 -17.87
N TYR A 248 -4.88 -7.01 -16.71
CA TYR A 248 -4.15 -7.80 -15.75
C TYR A 248 -4.98 -9.02 -15.32
N ASP A 249 -4.45 -10.21 -15.53
CA ASP A 249 -4.99 -11.48 -15.09
C ASP A 249 -4.19 -11.96 -13.89
N GLY A 250 -4.85 -12.37 -12.81
CA GLY A 250 -4.12 -12.81 -11.63
C GLY A 250 -4.88 -13.81 -10.78
N VAL A 251 -4.10 -14.64 -10.08
CA VAL A 251 -4.58 -15.52 -9.04
C VAL A 251 -3.73 -15.39 -7.79
N ASN A 252 -4.40 -15.34 -6.64
CA ASN A 252 -3.77 -15.31 -5.32
C ASN A 252 -4.28 -16.52 -4.51
N ILE A 253 -3.37 -17.21 -3.83
CA ILE A 253 -3.67 -18.35 -2.99
C ILE A 253 -3.01 -18.11 -1.62
N GLY A 254 -3.80 -18.16 -0.56
CA GLY A 254 -3.36 -17.90 0.82
C GLY A 254 -3.68 -19.07 1.75
N PRO A 255 -2.88 -20.14 1.78
CA PRO A 255 -3.03 -21.19 2.79
C PRO A 255 -2.48 -20.72 4.13
N ARG A 256 -3.19 -21.11 5.20
CA ARG A 256 -2.80 -20.84 6.57
C ARG A 256 -3.09 -22.03 7.46
N LEU A 257 -2.15 -22.37 8.33
CA LEU A 257 -2.25 -23.40 9.36
C LEU A 257 -1.98 -22.73 10.71
N ASN A 258 -2.78 -23.05 11.71
CA ASN A 258 -2.56 -22.58 13.07
C ASN A 258 -2.73 -23.74 14.04
N TRP A 259 -1.67 -24.07 14.76
CA TRP A 259 -1.63 -25.11 15.78
C TRP A 259 -1.72 -24.46 17.15
N THR A 260 -2.69 -24.85 17.95
CA THR A 260 -2.79 -24.42 19.35
C THR A 260 -2.47 -25.61 20.26
N PHE A 261 -1.33 -25.54 20.94
CA PHE A 261 -0.88 -26.60 21.83
C PHE A 261 -1.67 -26.61 23.16
N ALA A 262 -1.62 -27.72 23.90
CA ALA A 262 -2.34 -27.86 25.15
C ALA A 262 -1.92 -26.83 26.23
N ASN A 263 -0.65 -26.40 26.23
CA ASN A 263 -0.11 -25.35 27.10
C ASN A 263 -0.51 -23.92 26.66
N GLY A 264 -1.28 -23.79 25.57
CA GLY A 264 -1.75 -22.53 25.05
C GLY A 264 -0.74 -21.80 24.13
N ASP A 265 0.40 -22.40 23.82
CA ASP A 265 1.31 -21.92 22.78
C ASP A 265 0.62 -22.01 21.40
N THR A 266 1.06 -21.20 20.46
CA THR A 266 0.54 -21.26 19.09
C THR A 266 1.68 -21.27 18.07
N LEU A 267 1.55 -22.14 17.06
CA LEU A 267 2.41 -22.15 15.89
C LEU A 267 1.55 -21.88 14.65
N THR A 268 1.86 -20.80 13.97
CA THR A 268 1.12 -20.40 12.76
C THR A 268 2.05 -20.44 11.56
N SER A 269 1.66 -21.16 10.52
CA SER A 269 2.25 -21.07 9.18
C SER A 269 1.29 -20.31 8.28
N GLN A 270 1.78 -19.29 7.61
CA GLN A 270 1.01 -18.51 6.65
C GLN A 270 1.81 -18.36 5.37
N SER A 271 1.20 -18.72 4.24
CA SER A 271 1.81 -18.54 2.94
C SER A 271 0.94 -17.67 2.05
N PHE A 272 1.57 -17.04 1.09
CA PHE A 272 0.93 -16.24 0.07
C PHE A 272 1.60 -16.54 -1.28
N ILE A 273 0.79 -16.93 -2.25
CA ILE A 273 1.20 -17.24 -3.61
C ILE A 273 0.47 -16.29 -4.54
N ASN A 274 1.19 -15.61 -5.41
CA ASN A 274 0.63 -14.77 -6.46
C ASN A 274 1.22 -15.19 -7.80
N ALA A 275 0.37 -15.29 -8.81
CA ALA A 275 0.75 -15.39 -10.22
C ALA A 275 -0.08 -14.41 -11.02
N GLY A 276 0.58 -13.57 -11.79
CA GLY A 276 -0.10 -12.53 -12.56
C GLY A 276 0.53 -12.28 -13.92
N ARG A 277 -0.30 -11.82 -14.85
CA ARG A 277 0.11 -11.43 -16.20
C ARG A 277 -0.57 -10.12 -16.60
N PHE A 278 0.25 -9.13 -16.89
CA PHE A 278 -0.17 -7.85 -17.44
C PHE A 278 0.16 -7.79 -18.93
N LYS A 279 -0.79 -7.31 -19.73
CA LYS A 279 -0.59 -6.99 -21.15
C LYS A 279 -1.10 -5.60 -21.43
N ARG A 280 -0.38 -4.86 -22.27
CA ARG A 280 -0.77 -3.55 -22.74
C ARG A 280 -0.35 -3.36 -24.18
N ASP A 281 -1.26 -2.88 -25.00
CA ASP A 281 -1.04 -2.28 -26.31
C ASP A 281 -1.33 -0.79 -26.18
N ALA A 282 -0.39 0.06 -26.55
CA ALA A 282 -0.55 1.50 -26.49
C ALA A 282 -0.11 2.15 -27.80
N GLN A 283 -0.75 3.26 -28.13
CA GLN A 283 -0.46 4.09 -29.29
C GLN A 283 -0.36 5.54 -28.87
N SER A 284 0.60 6.26 -29.45
CA SER A 284 0.77 7.69 -29.24
C SER A 284 0.96 8.39 -30.59
N ASP A 285 0.18 9.41 -30.85
CA ASP A 285 0.28 10.25 -32.04
C ASP A 285 0.41 11.71 -31.62
N GLU A 286 1.50 12.37 -32.04
CA GLU A 286 1.81 13.72 -31.72
C GLU A 286 1.70 14.62 -32.96
N MET A 287 1.00 15.73 -32.82
CA MET A 287 0.81 16.75 -33.86
C MET A 287 1.42 18.05 -33.35
N THR A 288 2.52 18.50 -34.00
CA THR A 288 3.19 19.77 -33.70
C THR A 288 2.73 20.81 -34.70
N SER A 289 2.10 21.88 -34.22
CA SER A 289 1.70 23.05 -35.05
C SER A 289 2.65 24.24 -34.93
N ILE A 290 3.35 24.36 -33.80
CA ILE A 290 4.36 25.38 -33.55
C ILE A 290 5.61 24.70 -32.98
N GLY A 291 6.79 25.07 -33.45
CA GLY A 291 8.07 24.56 -32.98
C GLY A 291 8.54 23.27 -33.65
N ALA A 292 9.57 22.66 -33.09
CA ALA A 292 10.17 21.45 -33.64
C ALA A 292 9.33 20.22 -33.34
N ARG A 293 9.20 19.32 -34.31
CA ARG A 293 8.61 17.99 -34.07
C ARG A 293 9.52 17.16 -33.17
N PRO A 294 8.95 16.26 -32.36
CA PRO A 294 9.75 15.32 -31.59
C PRO A 294 10.41 14.28 -32.52
N PRO A 295 11.48 13.62 -32.08
CA PRO A 295 12.15 12.58 -32.86
C PRO A 295 11.22 11.46 -33.33
N TYR A 296 10.27 11.07 -32.49
CA TYR A 296 9.36 9.95 -32.73
C TYR A 296 7.90 10.37 -32.53
N PRO A 297 7.27 11.01 -33.56
CA PRO A 297 5.94 11.59 -33.41
C PRO A 297 4.81 10.55 -33.25
N SER A 298 4.98 9.37 -33.84
CA SER A 298 4.01 8.27 -33.70
C SER A 298 4.67 7.03 -33.12
N LEU A 299 4.06 6.44 -32.11
CA LEU A 299 4.57 5.27 -31.39
C LEU A 299 3.51 4.18 -31.28
N ASP A 300 3.92 2.93 -31.51
CA ASP A 300 3.23 1.73 -31.09
C ASP A 300 4.04 1.06 -29.97
N TRP A 301 3.38 0.75 -28.86
CA TRP A 301 4.07 0.19 -27.71
C TRP A 301 3.32 -1.00 -27.12
N LYS A 302 3.95 -2.18 -27.14
CA LYS A 302 3.42 -3.42 -26.58
C LYS A 302 4.22 -3.85 -25.37
N VAL A 303 3.55 -4.19 -24.29
CA VAL A 303 4.18 -4.67 -23.05
C VAL A 303 3.51 -5.94 -22.59
N THR A 304 4.33 -6.94 -22.26
CA THR A 304 3.89 -8.12 -21.52
C THR A 304 4.73 -8.25 -20.27
N ASN A 305 4.08 -8.31 -19.12
CA ASN A 305 4.72 -8.49 -17.82
C ASN A 305 4.11 -9.72 -17.14
N GLU A 306 4.94 -10.62 -16.65
CA GLU A 306 4.56 -11.79 -15.85
C GLU A 306 5.26 -11.71 -14.51
N ASN A 307 4.51 -11.87 -13.43
CA ASN A 307 5.03 -11.88 -12.08
C ASN A 307 4.60 -13.14 -11.34
N TYR A 308 5.52 -13.72 -10.63
CA TYR A 308 5.32 -14.85 -9.73
C TYR A 308 5.91 -14.49 -8.37
N PHE A 309 5.18 -14.78 -7.33
CA PHE A 309 5.58 -14.41 -5.99
C PHE A 309 5.13 -15.49 -5.01
N PHE A 310 6.04 -15.94 -4.17
CA PHE A 310 5.79 -16.84 -3.06
C PHE A 310 6.42 -16.29 -1.80
N ARG A 311 5.63 -16.19 -0.74
CA ARG A 311 6.07 -15.86 0.60
C ARG A 311 5.51 -16.88 1.59
N THR A 312 6.29 -17.25 2.58
CA THR A 312 5.83 -18.03 3.72
C THR A 312 6.42 -17.50 5.01
N ASP A 313 5.61 -17.49 6.05
CA ASP A 313 5.99 -17.06 7.39
C ASP A 313 5.61 -18.17 8.37
N LEU A 314 6.51 -18.46 9.32
CA LEU A 314 6.27 -19.32 10.46
C LEU A 314 6.38 -18.48 11.72
N ASN A 315 5.30 -18.40 12.51
CA ASN A 315 5.22 -17.62 13.73
C ASN A 315 4.93 -18.54 14.92
N TRP A 316 5.79 -18.53 15.93
CA TRP A 316 5.62 -19.25 17.18
C TRP A 316 5.43 -18.27 18.33
N VAL A 317 4.30 -18.40 19.01
CA VAL A 317 3.99 -17.64 20.21
C VAL A 317 4.01 -18.58 21.40
N LYS A 318 4.99 -18.40 22.28
CA LYS A 318 5.16 -19.16 23.50
C LYS A 318 4.70 -18.33 24.70
N LYS A 319 3.81 -18.91 25.49
CA LYS A 319 3.42 -18.38 26.79
C LYS A 319 4.43 -18.84 27.83
N LEU A 320 4.91 -17.90 28.62
CA LEU A 320 5.86 -18.13 29.71
C LEU A 320 5.18 -17.87 31.05
N GLU A 321 5.87 -18.18 32.14
CA GLU A 321 5.39 -17.92 33.50
C GLU A 321 5.24 -16.41 33.77
N ALA A 322 4.50 -16.08 34.83
CA ALA A 322 4.23 -14.70 35.26
C ALA A 322 3.64 -13.77 34.18
N GLY A 323 2.92 -14.33 33.19
CA GLY A 323 2.30 -13.55 32.10
C GLY A 323 3.26 -13.11 31.00
N ALA A 324 4.53 -13.53 31.05
CA ALA A 324 5.48 -13.24 29.99
C ALA A 324 5.15 -14.01 28.70
N LYS A 325 5.60 -13.50 27.59
CA LYS A 325 5.31 -14.03 26.25
C LYS A 325 6.51 -13.85 25.33
N LEU A 326 6.84 -14.88 24.58
CA LEU A 326 7.82 -14.86 23.50
C LEU A 326 7.11 -15.07 22.17
N ASP A 327 7.29 -14.13 21.23
CA ASP A 327 6.74 -14.17 19.87
C ASP A 327 7.91 -14.20 18.89
N LEU A 328 8.10 -15.32 18.19
CA LEU A 328 9.18 -15.54 17.25
C LEU A 328 8.60 -15.78 15.85
N LYS A 329 9.13 -15.09 14.88
CA LYS A 329 8.70 -15.23 13.49
C LYS A 329 9.89 -15.32 12.56
N ILE A 330 9.83 -16.24 11.62
CA ILE A 330 10.76 -16.35 10.50
C ILE A 330 9.98 -16.37 9.20
N GLY A 331 10.49 -15.70 8.18
CA GLY A 331 9.86 -15.60 6.88
C GLY A 331 10.82 -15.81 5.74
N GLY A 332 10.29 -16.30 4.63
CA GLY A 332 11.01 -16.44 3.38
C GLY A 332 10.20 -15.94 2.18
N VAL A 333 10.87 -15.36 1.20
CA VAL A 333 10.26 -14.86 -0.03
C VAL A 333 11.08 -15.22 -1.25
N ILE A 334 10.40 -15.61 -2.33
CA ILE A 334 10.95 -15.76 -3.67
C ILE A 334 9.99 -15.08 -4.65
N GLY A 335 10.55 -14.34 -5.61
CA GLY A 335 9.79 -13.70 -6.68
C GLY A 335 10.51 -13.85 -8.02
N ALA A 336 9.74 -13.79 -9.10
CA ALA A 336 10.24 -13.71 -10.46
C ALA A 336 9.41 -12.71 -11.25
N LEU A 337 10.10 -11.86 -12.00
CA LEU A 337 9.52 -10.87 -12.91
C LEU A 337 10.05 -11.11 -14.30
N ARG A 338 9.15 -11.15 -15.29
CA ARG A 338 9.49 -11.18 -16.71
C ARG A 338 8.77 -10.04 -17.40
N ASN A 339 9.52 -9.15 -18.02
CA ASN A 339 8.95 -8.04 -18.79
C ASN A 339 9.54 -8.07 -20.20
N ASP A 340 8.67 -8.06 -21.19
CA ASP A 340 9.00 -7.92 -22.61
C ASP A 340 8.25 -6.69 -23.14
N SER A 341 8.98 -5.76 -23.74
CA SER A 341 8.43 -4.51 -24.27
C SER A 341 8.95 -4.27 -25.69
N TRP A 342 8.05 -4.04 -26.62
CA TRP A 342 8.33 -3.68 -28.01
C TRP A 342 7.81 -2.26 -28.26
N ARG A 343 8.57 -1.47 -28.94
CA ARG A 343 8.22 -0.11 -29.31
C ARG A 343 8.68 0.15 -30.73
N ASP A 344 7.73 0.48 -31.57
CA ASP A 344 7.93 0.87 -32.97
C ASP A 344 7.59 2.35 -33.12
N ALA A 345 8.46 3.12 -33.77
CA ALA A 345 8.24 4.54 -33.97
C ALA A 345 8.14 4.88 -35.46
N TYR A 346 7.32 5.86 -35.77
CA TYR A 346 7.01 6.29 -37.13
C TYR A 346 7.03 7.81 -37.23
N LEU A 347 7.35 8.32 -38.41
CA LEU A 347 7.21 9.75 -38.72
C LEU A 347 5.73 10.18 -38.70
N VAL A 348 4.87 9.31 -39.22
CA VAL A 348 3.43 9.36 -39.17
C VAL A 348 2.97 7.91 -39.18
N ARG A 349 1.90 7.58 -38.47
CA ARG A 349 1.34 6.23 -38.42
C ARG A 349 1.06 5.67 -39.80
N GLY A 350 1.57 4.46 -40.05
CA GLY A 350 1.50 3.81 -41.36
C GLY A 350 2.45 4.38 -42.43
N GLY A 351 3.27 5.38 -42.08
CA GLY A 351 4.28 5.95 -42.93
C GLY A 351 5.68 5.43 -42.66
N ARG A 352 6.71 6.33 -42.82
CA ARG A 352 8.13 5.95 -42.63
C ARG A 352 8.37 5.47 -41.21
N HIS A 353 8.94 4.27 -41.11
CA HIS A 353 9.40 3.66 -39.87
C HIS A 353 10.72 4.25 -39.45
N LEU A 354 10.88 4.61 -38.16
CA LEU A 354 12.00 5.36 -37.65
C LEU A 354 12.81 4.58 -36.60
N LEU A 355 12.17 3.74 -35.80
CA LEU A 355 12.80 3.03 -34.70
C LEU A 355 12.10 1.69 -34.43
N ASP A 356 12.88 0.64 -34.28
CA ASP A 356 12.52 -0.60 -33.63
C ASP A 356 13.21 -0.66 -32.27
N SER A 357 12.48 -0.86 -31.19
CA SER A 357 13.05 -1.03 -29.85
C SER A 357 12.44 -2.26 -29.17
N TYR A 358 13.32 -3.14 -28.71
CA TYR A 358 12.93 -4.29 -27.91
C TYR A 358 13.68 -4.30 -26.59
N VAL A 359 12.93 -4.34 -25.49
CA VAL A 359 13.48 -4.41 -24.13
C VAL A 359 12.99 -5.68 -23.44
N LYS A 360 13.93 -6.51 -23.03
CA LYS A 360 13.68 -7.73 -22.26
C LYS A 360 14.27 -7.56 -20.86
N THR A 361 13.45 -7.67 -19.84
CA THR A 361 13.90 -7.63 -18.44
C THR A 361 13.51 -8.93 -17.75
N ARG A 362 14.43 -9.47 -16.97
CA ARG A 362 14.23 -10.66 -16.13
C ARG A 362 14.75 -10.35 -14.75
N GLY A 363 13.88 -10.44 -13.74
CA GLY A 363 14.21 -10.16 -12.36
C GLY A 363 13.89 -11.36 -11.46
N THR A 364 14.74 -11.61 -10.46
CA THR A 364 14.46 -12.55 -9.38
C THR A 364 14.69 -11.88 -8.05
N ASP A 365 13.74 -12.06 -7.15
CA ASP A 365 13.80 -11.57 -5.77
C ASP A 365 13.90 -12.76 -4.81
N LYS A 366 14.80 -12.70 -3.84
CA LYS A 366 14.96 -13.67 -2.75
C LYS A 366 15.13 -12.93 -1.45
N GLY A 367 14.59 -13.48 -0.37
CA GLY A 367 14.79 -12.84 0.94
C GLY A 367 14.37 -13.74 2.09
N TYR A 368 14.89 -13.41 3.25
CA TYR A 368 14.46 -13.96 4.51
C TYR A 368 14.35 -12.86 5.57
N SER A 369 13.49 -13.11 6.56
CA SER A 369 13.29 -12.21 7.70
C SER A 369 13.20 -12.99 9.00
N SER A 370 13.55 -12.35 10.10
CA SER A 370 13.35 -12.85 11.45
C SER A 370 12.94 -11.70 12.34
N THR A 371 11.85 -11.87 13.08
CA THR A 371 11.46 -10.95 14.14
C THR A 371 11.27 -11.71 15.44
N GLY A 372 11.59 -11.06 16.56
CA GLY A 372 11.34 -11.61 17.88
C GLY A 372 10.90 -10.53 18.83
N LYS A 373 9.95 -10.87 19.71
CA LYS A 373 9.44 -10.00 20.75
C LYS A 373 9.28 -10.79 22.04
N TYR A 374 9.98 -10.35 23.07
CA TYR A 374 9.73 -10.79 24.44
C TYR A 374 8.95 -9.69 25.16
N SER A 375 7.82 -10.05 25.77
CA SER A 375 6.96 -9.13 26.52
C SER A 375 6.73 -9.68 27.91
N THR A 376 6.81 -8.84 28.93
CA THR A 376 6.60 -9.24 30.33
C THR A 376 6.02 -8.08 31.14
N PRO A 377 5.09 -8.33 32.07
CA PRO A 377 4.84 -7.42 33.17
C PRO A 377 6.12 -7.31 34.00
N LEU A 378 6.66 -6.10 34.23
CA LEU A 378 7.92 -5.91 34.95
C LEU A 378 7.67 -5.47 36.40
N PHE A 379 6.87 -4.41 36.56
CA PHE A 379 6.42 -3.86 37.85
C PHE A 379 4.91 -3.61 37.76
N GLU A 380 4.31 -3.18 38.87
CA GLU A 380 2.90 -2.78 38.86
C GLU A 380 2.64 -1.68 37.80
N GLY A 381 1.74 -1.95 36.88
CA GLY A 381 1.38 -1.05 35.80
C GLY A 381 2.35 -0.99 34.62
N HIS A 382 3.50 -1.70 34.63
CA HIS A 382 4.48 -1.71 33.56
C HIS A 382 4.38 -2.94 32.66
N ALA A 383 4.46 -2.73 31.35
CA ALA A 383 4.50 -3.79 30.34
C ALA A 383 5.72 -3.60 29.42
N LEU A 384 6.84 -4.19 29.83
CA LEU A 384 8.08 -4.15 29.08
C LEU A 384 8.02 -5.06 27.86
N SER A 385 8.51 -4.58 26.73
CA SER A 385 8.76 -5.38 25.53
C SER A 385 10.13 -5.05 24.95
N VAL A 386 10.90 -6.09 24.62
CA VAL A 386 12.18 -6.00 23.91
C VAL A 386 12.16 -6.92 22.70
N GLY A 387 12.86 -6.55 21.65
CA GLY A 387 12.86 -7.39 20.47
C GLY A 387 13.84 -6.96 19.39
N TRP A 388 13.82 -7.74 18.32
CA TRP A 388 14.63 -7.51 17.12
C TRP A 388 13.79 -7.65 15.86
N ASP A 389 14.30 -7.09 14.78
CA ASP A 389 13.78 -7.23 13.43
C ASP A 389 14.98 -7.27 12.48
N GLY A 390 15.11 -8.33 11.72
CA GLY A 390 16.21 -8.54 10.82
C GLY A 390 15.75 -9.12 9.49
N GLY A 391 16.42 -8.77 8.41
CA GLY A 391 16.12 -9.32 7.11
C GLY A 391 17.24 -9.09 6.10
N TYR A 392 17.29 -10.00 5.17
CA TYR A 392 18.12 -9.92 3.98
C TYR A 392 17.24 -10.04 2.74
N SER A 393 17.47 -9.21 1.76
CA SER A 393 16.83 -9.33 0.46
C SER A 393 17.87 -9.13 -0.65
N GLN A 394 17.74 -9.92 -1.70
CA GLN A 394 18.56 -9.87 -2.90
C GLN A 394 17.64 -9.79 -4.11
N ARG A 395 17.95 -8.88 -5.02
CA ARG A 395 17.36 -8.79 -6.34
C ARG A 395 18.47 -8.95 -7.38
N ASP A 396 18.31 -9.94 -8.24
CA ASP A 396 19.10 -10.10 -9.46
C ASP A 396 18.20 -9.67 -10.63
N ASP A 397 18.71 -8.81 -11.49
CA ASP A 397 17.96 -8.25 -12.63
C ASP A 397 18.86 -8.23 -13.87
N SER A 398 18.35 -8.73 -14.99
CA SER A 398 19.00 -8.62 -16.29
C SER A 398 18.13 -7.83 -17.25
N ARG A 399 18.73 -6.94 -18.01
CA ARG A 399 18.07 -6.16 -19.05
C ARG A 399 18.85 -6.22 -20.33
N LYS A 400 18.16 -6.62 -21.38
CA LYS A 400 18.66 -6.51 -22.75
C LYS A 400 17.75 -5.53 -23.50
N GLN A 401 18.32 -4.45 -24.01
CA GLN A 401 17.65 -3.49 -24.87
C GLN A 401 18.39 -3.42 -26.21
N ASN A 402 17.68 -3.63 -27.29
CA ASN A 402 18.18 -3.49 -28.64
C ASN A 402 17.31 -2.47 -29.37
N GLU A 403 17.94 -1.49 -29.94
CA GLU A 403 17.29 -0.49 -30.79
C GLU A 403 17.94 -0.49 -32.16
N ALA A 404 17.12 -0.45 -33.19
CA ALA A 404 17.53 -0.25 -34.56
C ALA A 404 16.90 1.06 -35.05
N GLU A 405 17.72 2.04 -35.32
CA GLU A 405 17.32 3.31 -35.88
C GLU A 405 17.35 3.24 -37.41
N LEU A 406 16.30 3.70 -38.07
CA LEU A 406 16.10 3.57 -39.52
C LEU A 406 16.24 4.92 -40.23
N PHE A 407 17.05 5.83 -39.66
CA PHE A 407 17.38 7.10 -40.26
C PHE A 407 18.56 6.98 -41.22
N ALA A 408 18.56 7.82 -42.25
CA ALA A 408 19.79 8.04 -43.05
C ALA A 408 20.79 8.84 -42.19
N PRO A 409 22.10 8.52 -42.24
CA PRO A 409 23.12 9.21 -41.44
C PRO A 409 23.18 10.73 -41.62
N ASP A 410 22.63 11.25 -42.70
CA ASP A 410 22.61 12.68 -43.13
C ASP A 410 21.26 13.37 -42.89
N ASP A 411 20.30 12.67 -42.22
CA ASP A 411 18.99 13.25 -41.92
C ASP A 411 19.11 14.36 -40.86
N LYS A 412 19.09 15.61 -41.33
CA LYS A 412 19.21 16.81 -40.48
C LYS A 412 18.12 17.00 -39.45
N LEU A 413 17.03 16.22 -39.53
CA LEU A 413 15.94 16.26 -38.56
C LEU A 413 16.32 15.62 -37.21
N TYR A 414 17.37 14.76 -37.17
CA TYR A 414 17.69 13.96 -35.97
C TYR A 414 19.21 13.87 -35.70
N PRO A 415 19.88 14.98 -35.38
CA PRO A 415 21.33 14.99 -35.33
C PRO A 415 21.99 14.31 -34.12
N THR A 416 21.27 13.89 -33.11
CA THR A 416 21.87 13.57 -31.80
C THR A 416 21.44 12.28 -31.14
N TYR A 417 20.43 11.57 -31.65
CA TYR A 417 20.03 10.31 -31.04
C TYR A 417 20.94 9.16 -31.49
N ARG A 418 21.43 8.37 -30.54
CA ARG A 418 22.14 7.12 -30.81
C ARG A 418 21.31 5.96 -30.34
N PRO A 419 21.13 4.87 -31.14
CA PRO A 419 20.40 3.67 -30.74
C PRO A 419 21.03 3.06 -29.50
N ILE A 420 20.17 2.65 -28.56
CA ILE A 420 20.60 2.05 -27.31
C ILE A 420 20.69 0.54 -27.48
N ASN A 421 21.90 0.01 -27.36
CA ASN A 421 22.14 -1.42 -27.36
C ASN A 421 22.90 -1.78 -26.08
N VAL A 422 22.16 -2.31 -25.11
CA VAL A 422 22.69 -2.65 -23.78
C VAL A 422 22.34 -4.07 -23.39
N ASN A 423 23.25 -4.71 -22.70
CA ASN A 423 23.05 -5.98 -22.03
C ASN A 423 23.58 -5.82 -20.60
N GLU A 424 22.69 -5.50 -19.70
CA GLU A 424 22.99 -5.08 -18.34
C GLU A 424 22.53 -6.16 -17.36
N ASP A 425 23.40 -6.52 -16.45
CA ASP A 425 23.07 -7.32 -15.29
C ASP A 425 23.34 -6.51 -14.02
N TYR A 426 22.44 -6.52 -13.07
CA TYR A 426 22.72 -5.96 -11.77
C TYR A 426 22.19 -6.82 -10.63
N LYS A 427 22.87 -6.70 -9.50
CA LYS A 427 22.53 -7.34 -8.23
C LYS A 427 22.41 -6.27 -7.16
N GLY A 428 21.24 -6.22 -6.52
CA GLY A 428 20.99 -5.38 -5.36
C GLY A 428 20.80 -6.24 -4.10
N GLU A 429 21.56 -5.93 -3.04
CA GLU A 429 21.49 -6.64 -1.76
C GLU A 429 21.17 -5.63 -0.66
N ILE A 430 20.19 -5.96 0.18
CA ILE A 430 19.83 -5.15 1.35
C ILE A 430 19.85 -6.02 2.59
N THR A 431 20.66 -5.64 3.57
CA THR A 431 20.63 -6.20 4.92
C THR A 431 20.04 -5.16 5.86
N ARG A 432 19.05 -5.55 6.64
CA ARG A 432 18.44 -4.73 7.69
C ARG A 432 18.58 -5.43 9.03
N LEU A 433 18.94 -4.68 10.05
CA LEU A 433 18.98 -5.14 11.42
C LEU A 433 18.40 -4.04 12.31
N ALA A 434 17.56 -4.44 13.25
CA ALA A 434 17.00 -3.53 14.24
C ALA A 434 16.89 -4.22 15.59
N ALA A 435 17.02 -3.42 16.63
CA ALA A 435 16.73 -3.81 18.00
C ALA A 435 15.92 -2.71 18.67
N TYR A 436 15.03 -3.10 19.57
CA TYR A 436 14.16 -2.15 20.26
C TYR A 436 13.87 -2.58 21.69
N ALA A 437 13.57 -1.57 22.51
CA ALA A 437 12.99 -1.73 23.82
C ALA A 437 11.86 -0.70 24.00
N GLN A 438 10.78 -1.11 24.62
CA GLN A 438 9.65 -0.24 24.93
C GLN A 438 8.99 -0.66 26.23
N ASP A 439 8.47 0.32 26.95
CA ASP A 439 7.65 0.12 28.14
C ASP A 439 6.34 0.89 28.03
N GLU A 440 5.26 0.26 28.39
CA GLU A 440 3.96 0.88 28.53
C GLU A 440 3.61 0.87 30.02
N TRP A 441 3.56 2.07 30.60
CA TRP A 441 3.34 2.29 32.02
C TRP A 441 1.97 2.92 32.29
N ASN A 442 1.11 2.19 32.96
CA ASN A 442 -0.14 2.69 33.49
C ASN A 442 0.13 3.37 34.85
N VAL A 443 0.48 4.68 34.81
CA VAL A 443 0.81 5.50 36.00
C VAL A 443 -0.38 5.55 36.95
N THR A 444 -1.59 5.67 36.39
CA THR A 444 -2.87 5.59 37.09
C THR A 444 -3.91 4.94 36.16
N PRO A 445 -5.10 4.55 36.61
CA PRO A 445 -6.15 4.07 35.73
C PRO A 445 -6.58 5.06 34.60
N ARG A 446 -6.19 6.33 34.75
CA ARG A 446 -6.52 7.41 33.78
C ARG A 446 -5.31 7.91 33.00
N TRP A 447 -4.10 7.60 33.42
CA TRP A 447 -2.88 8.12 32.81
C TRP A 447 -1.92 6.99 32.47
N SER A 448 -1.62 6.86 31.19
CA SER A 448 -0.61 5.93 30.69
C SER A 448 0.46 6.67 29.90
N VAL A 449 1.69 6.16 29.99
CA VAL A 449 2.87 6.64 29.30
C VAL A 449 3.50 5.49 28.55
N TYR A 450 3.87 5.74 27.32
CA TYR A 450 4.65 4.83 26.49
C TYR A 450 6.02 5.46 26.24
N ALA A 451 7.10 4.74 26.54
CA ALA A 451 8.46 5.12 26.20
C ALA A 451 9.11 3.99 25.40
N GLY A 452 9.75 4.33 24.30
CA GLY A 452 10.42 3.36 23.46
C GLY A 452 11.66 3.92 22.77
N VAL A 453 12.57 3.03 22.44
CA VAL A 453 13.74 3.34 21.61
C VAL A 453 13.96 2.21 20.62
N ARG A 454 14.26 2.57 19.39
CA ARG A 454 14.59 1.62 18.32
C ARG A 454 15.86 2.08 17.60
N TRP A 455 16.77 1.15 17.40
CA TRP A 455 17.90 1.30 16.51
C TRP A 455 17.64 0.51 15.23
N GLU A 456 17.92 1.10 14.07
CA GLU A 456 17.83 0.44 12.76
C GLU A 456 19.10 0.70 11.95
N GLY A 457 19.73 -0.35 11.45
CA GLY A 457 20.84 -0.33 10.52
C GLY A 457 20.43 -0.92 9.16
N ILE A 458 20.76 -0.23 8.07
CA ILE A 458 20.49 -0.65 6.70
C ILE A 458 21.79 -0.60 5.91
N ASN A 459 22.18 -1.73 5.34
CA ASN A 459 23.27 -1.82 4.39
C ASN A 459 22.72 -2.18 3.03
N THR A 460 22.95 -1.36 2.04
CA THR A 460 22.58 -1.61 0.64
C THR A 460 23.86 -1.72 -0.18
N ALA A 461 24.00 -2.79 -0.94
CA ALA A 461 25.05 -2.98 -1.91
C ALA A 461 24.43 -3.19 -3.30
N VAL A 462 24.92 -2.46 -4.29
CA VAL A 462 24.48 -2.58 -5.68
C VAL A 462 25.70 -2.79 -6.55
N ARG A 463 25.64 -3.80 -7.40
CA ARG A 463 26.67 -4.15 -8.39
C ARG A 463 26.03 -4.28 -9.75
N GLY A 464 26.72 -3.87 -10.78
CA GLY A 464 26.22 -3.96 -12.15
C GLY A 464 27.33 -3.94 -13.18
N SER A 465 27.00 -4.37 -14.41
CA SER A 465 27.93 -4.41 -15.52
C SER A 465 28.35 -3.03 -16.00
N ASP A 466 27.46 -2.02 -15.89
CA ASP A 466 27.61 -0.72 -16.56
C ASP A 466 27.80 0.46 -15.60
N PHE A 467 27.96 0.18 -14.30
CA PHE A 467 28.26 1.21 -13.29
C PHE A 467 29.16 0.64 -12.19
N ALA A 468 29.89 1.52 -11.52
CA ALA A 468 30.77 1.14 -10.42
C ALA A 468 29.95 0.61 -9.23
N ASP A 469 30.45 -0.42 -8.56
CA ASP A 469 29.87 -0.97 -7.34
C ASP A 469 29.59 0.14 -6.33
N SER A 470 28.38 0.16 -5.82
CA SER A 470 27.96 1.14 -4.83
C SER A 470 27.53 0.47 -3.53
N LYS A 471 27.96 1.05 -2.39
CA LYS A 471 27.53 0.63 -1.06
C LYS A 471 27.02 1.84 -0.28
N SER A 472 25.83 1.71 0.26
CA SER A 472 25.24 2.71 1.17
C SER A 472 25.00 2.06 2.52
N ARG A 473 25.41 2.76 3.58
CA ARG A 473 25.15 2.33 4.96
C ARG A 473 24.48 3.46 5.72
N SER A 474 23.39 3.15 6.37
CA SER A 474 22.67 4.08 7.24
C SER A 474 22.40 3.46 8.61
N SER A 475 22.38 4.29 9.64
CA SER A 475 22.05 3.90 11.00
C SER A 475 21.22 5.00 11.64
N VAL A 476 20.09 4.63 12.22
CA VAL A 476 19.15 5.57 12.81
C VAL A 476 18.73 5.10 14.19
N TRP A 477 18.79 6.03 15.17
CA TRP A 477 18.20 5.87 16.51
C TRP A 477 16.89 6.66 16.57
N SER A 478 15.83 6.02 17.03
CA SER A 478 14.48 6.57 17.08
C SER A 478 13.94 6.50 18.51
N PRO A 479 14.15 7.52 19.33
CA PRO A 479 13.45 7.66 20.61
C PRO A 479 11.98 8.04 20.36
N LEU A 480 11.07 7.49 21.16
CA LEU A 480 9.63 7.62 21.05
C LEU A 480 9.05 7.80 22.46
N LEU A 481 8.22 8.82 22.63
CA LEU A 481 7.51 9.08 23.87
C LEU A 481 6.06 9.43 23.55
N GLN A 482 5.10 8.77 24.21
CA GLN A 482 3.67 9.01 24.02
C GLN A 482 2.97 8.99 25.37
N THR A 483 1.87 9.69 25.48
CA THR A 483 1.03 9.68 26.69
C THR A 483 -0.45 9.74 26.33
N LEU A 484 -1.25 9.06 27.12
CA LEU A 484 -2.70 9.09 27.07
C LEU A 484 -3.22 9.51 28.45
N TYR A 485 -4.07 10.51 28.49
CA TYR A 485 -4.77 10.93 29.71
C TYR A 485 -6.28 10.94 29.49
N LYS A 486 -7.01 10.11 30.26
CA LYS A 486 -8.47 10.04 30.30
C LYS A 486 -9.01 11.10 31.24
N LEU A 487 -9.80 12.03 30.72
CA LEU A 487 -10.28 13.19 31.49
C LEU A 487 -11.25 12.76 32.60
N PRO A 488 -11.13 13.33 33.82
CA PRO A 488 -12.06 13.04 34.90
C PRO A 488 -13.46 13.57 34.56
N ASP A 489 -14.48 12.96 35.16
CA ASP A 489 -15.89 13.37 35.10
C ASP A 489 -16.51 13.41 33.69
N THR A 490 -15.87 12.70 32.74
CA THR A 490 -16.35 12.50 31.37
C THR A 490 -16.66 11.04 31.08
N LYS A 491 -17.46 10.76 30.05
CA LYS A 491 -17.81 9.40 29.62
C LYS A 491 -16.70 8.70 28.82
N GLY A 492 -15.47 9.22 28.88
CA GLY A 492 -14.31 8.62 28.23
C GLY A 492 -13.57 9.56 27.28
N ASP A 493 -13.66 10.87 27.53
CA ASP A 493 -12.86 11.87 26.82
C ASP A 493 -11.37 11.67 27.16
N GLN A 494 -10.54 11.89 26.18
CA GLN A 494 -9.12 11.66 26.35
C GLN A 494 -8.26 12.58 25.49
N VAL A 495 -7.07 12.87 25.99
CA VAL A 495 -6.04 13.59 25.26
C VAL A 495 -4.81 12.71 25.09
N ARG A 496 -4.13 12.87 23.96
CA ARG A 496 -2.88 12.18 23.65
C ARG A 496 -1.85 13.16 23.19
N PHE A 497 -0.60 12.91 23.57
CA PHE A 497 0.57 13.60 23.03
C PHE A 497 1.62 12.56 22.64
N ALA A 498 2.38 12.86 21.60
CA ALA A 498 3.49 12.04 21.16
C ALA A 498 4.64 12.90 20.65
N ILE A 499 5.86 12.48 20.97
CA ILE A 499 7.12 12.98 20.39
C ILE A 499 7.82 11.78 19.78
N THR A 500 8.10 11.85 18.48
CA THR A 500 8.66 10.71 17.75
C THR A 500 9.78 11.14 16.83
N ARG A 501 10.88 10.39 16.81
CA ARG A 501 11.89 10.51 15.78
C ARG A 501 11.73 9.36 14.80
N THR A 502 11.49 9.71 13.54
CA THR A 502 11.22 8.76 12.43
C THR A 502 12.13 9.09 11.26
N TYR A 503 12.16 8.23 10.24
CA TYR A 503 13.00 8.47 9.07
C TYR A 503 12.35 7.90 7.80
N LYS A 504 12.89 8.29 6.62
CA LYS A 504 12.60 7.69 5.34
C LYS A 504 13.91 7.33 4.66
N ALA A 505 14.16 6.04 4.43
CA ALA A 505 15.33 5.59 3.69
C ALA A 505 15.06 5.67 2.17
N PRO A 506 16.09 6.00 1.36
CA PRO A 506 16.02 5.83 -0.08
C PRO A 506 15.70 4.37 -0.43
N ASN A 507 14.89 4.16 -1.45
CA ASN A 507 14.67 2.83 -2.00
C ASN A 507 15.81 2.43 -2.94
N VAL A 508 15.91 1.11 -3.28
CA VAL A 508 17.00 0.60 -4.13
C VAL A 508 17.04 1.30 -5.48
N GLN A 509 15.88 1.52 -6.10
CA GLN A 509 15.81 2.17 -7.41
C GLN A 509 16.35 3.61 -7.40
N GLN A 510 16.17 4.33 -6.28
CA GLN A 510 16.73 5.66 -6.10
C GLN A 510 18.25 5.67 -5.91
N LEU A 511 18.84 4.54 -5.50
CA LEU A 511 20.28 4.40 -5.27
C LEU A 511 21.04 3.83 -6.48
N ILE A 512 20.34 3.20 -7.45
CA ILE A 512 21.00 2.60 -8.62
C ILE A 512 21.30 3.71 -9.63
N PRO A 513 22.58 3.96 -10.01
CA PRO A 513 22.95 5.03 -10.94
C PRO A 513 22.66 4.69 -12.41
N ARG A 514 21.75 3.77 -12.65
CA ARG A 514 21.31 3.36 -13.98
C ARG A 514 20.34 4.37 -14.59
N ARG A 515 20.52 4.68 -15.86
CA ARG A 515 19.63 5.56 -16.61
C ARG A 515 18.47 4.77 -17.25
N PHE A 516 17.26 5.24 -17.01
CA PHE A 516 16.05 4.81 -17.69
C PHE A 516 15.66 5.88 -18.69
N THR A 517 15.72 5.57 -19.98
CA THR A 517 15.59 6.54 -21.06
C THR A 517 14.13 6.79 -21.45
N SER A 518 13.74 8.04 -21.57
CA SER A 518 12.50 8.47 -22.21
C SER A 518 12.66 8.46 -23.74
N THR A 519 11.55 8.29 -24.47
CA THR A 519 11.60 8.23 -25.95
C THR A 519 11.80 9.61 -26.54
N ASN A 520 10.97 10.57 -26.15
CA ASN A 520 11.05 11.96 -26.61
C ASN A 520 11.60 12.85 -25.48
N ASN A 521 12.90 12.68 -25.18
CA ASN A 521 13.55 13.35 -24.07
C ASN A 521 13.39 14.86 -24.10
N SER A 522 12.90 15.41 -23.01
CA SER A 522 12.69 16.85 -22.82
C SER A 522 12.76 17.20 -21.32
N PRO A 523 12.81 18.49 -20.94
CA PRO A 523 12.77 18.86 -19.52
C PRO A 523 11.45 18.52 -18.82
N THR A 524 10.37 18.26 -19.56
CA THR A 524 9.08 17.80 -19.04
C THR A 524 8.91 16.28 -19.13
N GLU A 525 9.76 15.58 -19.91
CA GLU A 525 9.86 14.14 -20.06
C GLU A 525 11.32 13.68 -20.00
N PRO A 526 12.04 13.90 -18.88
CA PRO A 526 13.46 13.56 -18.75
C PRO A 526 13.69 12.06 -18.61
N ASP A 527 14.93 11.63 -18.86
CA ASP A 527 15.43 10.33 -18.40
C ASP A 527 15.41 10.30 -16.86
N TYR A 528 15.28 9.12 -16.27
CA TYR A 528 15.44 8.95 -14.82
C TYR A 528 16.75 8.25 -14.50
N GLN A 529 17.46 8.73 -13.48
CA GLN A 529 18.67 8.09 -12.95
C GLN A 529 18.67 8.15 -11.43
N GLY A 530 19.06 7.05 -10.77
CA GLY A 530 19.21 7.03 -9.32
C GLY A 530 20.51 7.73 -8.88
N ASN A 531 20.56 8.04 -7.58
CA ASN A 531 21.72 8.72 -6.94
C ASN A 531 22.22 7.88 -5.75
N PRO A 532 23.40 7.22 -5.87
CA PRO A 532 23.96 6.41 -4.79
C PRO A 532 24.36 7.20 -3.54
N ALA A 533 24.52 8.53 -3.67
CA ALA A 533 24.91 9.40 -2.56
C ALA A 533 23.74 9.82 -1.63
N LEU A 534 22.51 9.38 -1.92
CA LEU A 534 21.34 9.69 -1.11
C LEU A 534 21.48 9.19 0.32
N LYS A 535 21.07 10.05 1.25
CA LYS A 535 20.99 9.78 2.68
C LYS A 535 19.52 9.65 3.11
N PRO A 536 19.22 8.97 4.22
CA PRO A 536 17.90 8.98 4.80
C PRO A 536 17.44 10.39 5.19
N GLU A 537 16.17 10.68 4.96
CA GLU A 537 15.49 11.84 5.55
C GLU A 537 15.18 11.52 7.01
N LEU A 538 15.45 12.45 7.93
CA LEU A 538 15.20 12.31 9.37
C LEU A 538 14.10 13.27 9.79
N ALA A 539 13.12 12.82 10.56
CA ALA A 539 12.02 13.66 11.01
C ALA A 539 11.85 13.64 12.51
N LEU A 540 11.78 14.82 13.13
CA LEU A 540 11.29 15.00 14.48
C LEU A 540 9.82 15.42 14.41
N GLY A 541 8.95 14.67 15.08
CA GLY A 541 7.51 14.83 15.03
C GLY A 541 6.87 15.04 16.38
N PHE A 542 5.84 15.92 16.40
CA PHE A 542 4.96 16.16 17.53
C PHE A 542 3.53 15.93 17.09
N ASP A 543 2.78 15.19 17.89
CA ASP A 543 1.37 14.90 17.67
C ASP A 543 0.59 15.21 18.94
N ALA A 544 -0.61 15.78 18.77
CA ALA A 544 -1.58 15.99 19.84
C ALA A 544 -2.97 15.59 19.33
N SER A 545 -3.80 14.99 20.17
CA SER A 545 -5.20 14.73 19.84
C SER A 545 -6.09 14.86 21.08
N TYR A 546 -7.33 15.26 20.82
CA TYR A 546 -8.45 15.20 21.74
C TYR A 546 -9.52 14.32 21.13
N GLU A 547 -10.08 13.39 21.93
CA GLU A 547 -11.11 12.46 21.52
C GLU A 547 -12.26 12.50 22.51
N HIS A 548 -13.48 12.70 22.02
CA HIS A 548 -14.72 12.71 22.77
C HIS A 548 -15.59 11.53 22.39
N TYR A 549 -16.03 10.75 23.39
CA TYR A 549 -16.88 9.58 23.22
C TYR A 549 -18.18 9.76 24.03
N TRP A 550 -19.35 9.60 23.41
CA TRP A 550 -20.64 9.74 24.11
C TRP A 550 -21.56 8.52 24.02
N GLY A 551 -21.20 7.49 23.29
CA GLY A 551 -21.98 6.27 23.14
C GLY A 551 -21.23 5.20 22.38
N GLU A 552 -21.84 4.04 22.21
CA GLU A 552 -21.28 2.94 21.44
C GLU A 552 -21.13 3.34 19.97
N GLY A 553 -19.90 3.28 19.45
CA GLY A 553 -19.57 3.68 18.08
C GLY A 553 -19.67 5.18 17.82
N ALA A 554 -19.90 6.02 18.85
CA ALA A 554 -20.05 7.48 18.72
C ALA A 554 -18.82 8.21 19.26
N MET A 555 -18.13 8.93 18.36
CA MET A 555 -16.94 9.69 18.70
C MET A 555 -16.71 10.88 17.78
N VAL A 556 -16.01 11.89 18.32
CA VAL A 556 -15.41 13.01 17.59
C VAL A 556 -13.95 13.13 18.03
N SER A 557 -13.06 13.40 17.11
CA SER A 557 -11.67 13.71 17.45
C SER A 557 -11.13 14.89 16.64
N VAL A 558 -10.23 15.63 17.28
CA VAL A 558 -9.39 16.64 16.65
C VAL A 558 -7.94 16.26 16.91
N SER A 559 -7.12 16.24 15.88
CA SER A 559 -5.70 15.99 16.01
C SER A 559 -4.88 17.03 15.26
N ALA A 560 -3.72 17.36 15.81
CA ALA A 560 -2.75 18.27 15.22
C ALA A 560 -1.38 17.57 15.15
N SER A 561 -0.62 17.88 14.13
CA SER A 561 0.73 17.32 13.95
C SER A 561 1.68 18.34 13.34
N ILE A 562 2.95 18.23 13.72
CA ILE A 562 4.06 18.97 13.10
C ILE A 562 5.24 18.02 12.90
N ARG A 563 5.92 18.14 11.76
CA ARG A 563 7.14 17.39 11.43
C ARG A 563 8.19 18.35 10.89
N LYS A 564 9.41 18.30 11.43
CA LYS A 564 10.59 18.89 10.81
C LYS A 564 11.41 17.76 10.19
N ILE A 565 11.65 17.86 8.89
CA ILE A 565 12.32 16.84 8.08
C ILE A 565 13.67 17.39 7.64
N ASP A 566 14.75 16.78 8.09
CA ASP A 566 16.11 17.11 7.70
C ASP A 566 16.56 16.20 6.55
N GLY A 567 17.31 16.76 5.59
CA GLY A 567 17.77 16.03 4.41
C GLY A 567 16.63 15.66 3.45
N TYR A 568 15.63 16.54 3.29
CA TYR A 568 14.49 16.32 2.39
C TYR A 568 14.96 15.95 0.97
N THR A 569 14.37 14.91 0.40
CA THR A 569 14.72 14.42 -0.94
C THR A 569 13.74 14.99 -1.96
N ARG A 570 14.23 15.80 -2.90
CA ARG A 570 13.49 16.29 -4.05
C ARG A 570 14.04 15.75 -5.37
N GLN A 571 13.28 15.90 -6.44
CA GLN A 571 13.72 15.56 -7.78
C GLN A 571 14.40 16.78 -8.42
N GLY A 572 15.66 16.63 -8.82
CA GLY A 572 16.38 17.61 -9.61
C GLY A 572 16.33 17.25 -11.10
N ILE A 573 16.35 18.24 -11.98
CA ILE A 573 16.53 18.04 -13.43
C ILE A 573 17.80 18.74 -13.88
N VAL A 574 18.64 18.01 -14.62
CA VAL A 574 19.90 18.50 -15.18
C VAL A 574 19.99 18.15 -16.67
N LEU A 575 20.64 18.99 -17.45
CA LEU A 575 21.04 18.68 -18.82
C LEU A 575 22.41 18.01 -18.77
N ALA A 576 22.47 16.75 -19.21
CA ALA A 576 23.71 16.00 -19.24
C ALA A 576 24.61 16.40 -20.41
N PRO A 577 25.93 16.10 -20.39
CA PRO A 577 26.85 16.40 -21.47
C PRO A 577 26.49 15.79 -22.82
N ASP A 578 25.74 14.72 -22.84
CA ASP A 578 25.20 14.05 -24.03
C ASP A 578 23.94 14.72 -24.61
N GLY A 579 23.53 15.89 -24.05
CA GLY A 579 22.37 16.65 -24.50
C GLY A 579 21.02 16.13 -24.01
N ARG A 580 20.98 15.10 -23.15
CA ARG A 580 19.74 14.56 -22.61
C ARG A 580 19.41 15.15 -21.24
N TRP A 581 18.14 15.42 -21.02
CA TRP A 581 17.61 15.82 -19.73
C TRP A 581 17.52 14.61 -18.80
N ILE A 582 18.04 14.74 -17.58
CA ILE A 582 18.03 13.68 -16.56
C ILE A 582 17.35 14.18 -15.31
N GLN A 583 16.39 13.44 -14.81
CA GLN A 583 15.82 13.60 -13.49
C GLN A 583 16.51 12.67 -12.50
N LEU A 584 16.97 13.21 -11.37
CA LEU A 584 17.60 12.44 -10.30
C LEU A 584 17.17 12.94 -8.92
N PRO A 585 17.06 12.03 -7.92
CA PRO A 585 16.76 12.43 -6.56
C PRO A 585 17.99 13.02 -5.87
N VAL A 586 17.81 14.11 -5.12
CA VAL A 586 18.86 14.79 -4.35
C VAL A 586 18.35 15.14 -2.96
N ASN A 587 19.18 14.99 -1.92
CA ASN A 587 18.89 15.56 -0.61
C ASN A 587 19.15 17.06 -0.64
N ASP A 588 18.15 17.87 -0.35
CA ASP A 588 18.25 19.32 -0.46
C ASP A 588 17.47 20.04 0.66
N GLY A 589 18.22 20.45 1.67
CA GLY A 589 17.73 21.27 2.75
C GLY A 589 16.79 20.56 3.73
N THR A 590 15.91 21.37 4.31
CA THR A 590 14.91 20.92 5.28
C THR A 590 13.50 21.19 4.76
N ALA A 591 12.53 20.45 5.30
CA ALA A 591 11.12 20.69 5.05
C ALA A 591 10.35 20.66 6.37
N THR A 592 9.35 21.52 6.48
CA THR A 592 8.42 21.53 7.62
C THR A 592 7.03 21.20 7.13
N THR A 593 6.33 20.29 7.82
CA THR A 593 4.93 19.98 7.56
C THR A 593 4.10 20.11 8.82
N ARG A 594 2.87 20.60 8.68
CA ARG A 594 1.88 20.77 9.74
C ARG A 594 0.55 20.26 9.25
N GLY A 595 -0.25 19.69 10.14
CA GLY A 595 -1.58 19.17 9.79
C GLY A 595 -2.54 19.29 10.96
N VAL A 596 -3.81 19.53 10.62
CA VAL A 596 -4.94 19.43 11.55
C VAL A 596 -5.98 18.52 10.92
N GLU A 597 -6.46 17.55 11.68
CA GLU A 597 -7.47 16.58 11.25
C GLU A 597 -8.65 16.62 12.21
N PHE A 598 -9.85 16.57 11.65
CA PHE A 598 -11.11 16.40 12.36
C PHE A 598 -11.76 15.11 11.89
N GLU A 599 -12.23 14.29 12.83
CA GLU A 599 -12.95 13.04 12.55
C GLU A 599 -14.22 12.99 13.42
N ALA A 600 -15.31 12.58 12.80
CA ALA A 600 -16.56 12.25 13.48
C ALA A 600 -17.12 10.94 12.95
N LYS A 601 -17.56 10.05 13.85
CA LYS A 601 -18.23 8.79 13.53
C LYS A 601 -19.30 8.54 14.59
N PHE A 602 -20.54 8.40 14.17
CA PHE A 602 -21.62 8.11 15.12
C PHE A 602 -22.88 7.57 14.44
N PRO A 603 -23.60 6.66 15.11
CA PRO A 603 -24.97 6.31 14.76
C PRO A 603 -25.88 7.51 15.06
N LEU A 604 -26.81 7.83 14.16
CA LEU A 604 -27.75 8.93 14.36
C LEU A 604 -28.59 8.76 15.65
N LYS A 605 -28.85 7.51 16.05
CA LYS A 605 -29.50 7.15 17.33
C LYS A 605 -28.75 7.64 18.57
N SER A 606 -27.47 7.90 18.49
CA SER A 606 -26.66 8.39 19.62
C SER A 606 -26.99 9.85 19.99
N ILE A 607 -27.62 10.61 19.07
CA ILE A 607 -28.03 12.02 19.27
C ILE A 607 -29.54 12.23 19.17
N MET A 608 -30.28 11.31 18.50
CA MET A 608 -31.75 11.41 18.33
C MET A 608 -32.39 10.06 18.68
N LYS A 609 -33.19 9.99 19.75
CA LYS A 609 -33.77 8.75 20.31
C LYS A 609 -34.50 7.86 19.28
N ASN A 610 -35.31 8.43 18.41
CA ASN A 610 -36.13 7.71 17.42
C ASN A 610 -35.58 7.83 16.00
N ALA A 611 -34.29 8.12 15.85
CA ALA A 611 -33.67 8.23 14.55
C ALA A 611 -33.67 6.89 13.79
N PRO A 612 -33.77 6.92 12.45
CA PRO A 612 -33.55 5.72 11.65
C PRO A 612 -32.14 5.18 11.87
N ALA A 613 -31.92 3.91 11.48
CA ALA A 613 -30.64 3.24 11.65
C ALA A 613 -29.61 3.77 10.61
N ILE A 614 -29.22 5.03 10.79
CA ILE A 614 -28.24 5.74 9.96
C ILE A 614 -26.94 5.89 10.74
N ASP A 615 -25.84 5.50 10.13
CA ASP A 615 -24.48 5.72 10.60
C ASP A 615 -23.83 6.84 9.78
N LEU A 616 -23.27 7.85 10.45
CA LEU A 616 -22.62 9.00 9.82
C LEU A 616 -21.11 8.97 10.09
N ARG A 617 -20.35 9.38 9.08
CA ARG A 617 -18.89 9.54 9.16
C ARG A 617 -18.47 10.80 8.45
N ALA A 618 -17.59 11.56 9.06
CA ALA A 618 -16.97 12.73 8.48
C ALA A 618 -15.49 12.79 8.86
N ASN A 619 -14.65 13.11 7.89
CA ASN A 619 -13.24 13.38 8.10
C ASN A 619 -12.83 14.59 7.29
N PHE A 620 -12.06 15.49 7.91
CA PHE A 620 -11.47 16.67 7.28
C PHE A 620 -10.00 16.75 7.68
N ALA A 621 -9.12 16.96 6.72
CA ALA A 621 -7.70 17.18 6.98
C ALA A 621 -7.21 18.42 6.24
N ARG A 622 -6.52 19.31 6.95
CA ARG A 622 -5.83 20.46 6.39
C ARG A 622 -4.35 20.35 6.67
N ASN A 623 -3.55 20.41 5.62
CA ASN A 623 -2.09 20.28 5.68
C ASN A 623 -1.41 21.50 5.08
N TRP A 624 -0.30 21.90 5.70
CA TRP A 624 0.62 22.95 5.24
C TRP A 624 2.03 22.40 5.23
N SER A 625 2.85 22.87 4.31
CA SER A 625 4.28 22.58 4.34
C SER A 625 5.08 23.68 3.63
N SER A 626 6.38 23.70 3.92
CA SER A 626 7.38 24.50 3.23
C SER A 626 8.65 23.69 3.05
N VAL A 627 9.32 23.90 1.92
CA VAL A 627 10.65 23.36 1.61
C VAL A 627 11.62 24.54 1.56
N ASP A 628 12.60 24.54 2.46
CA ASP A 628 13.46 25.72 2.66
C ASP A 628 14.37 26.00 1.43
N ALA A 629 14.73 24.95 0.68
CA ALA A 629 15.54 25.07 -0.53
C ALA A 629 14.78 25.65 -1.75
N VAL A 630 13.49 25.92 -1.63
CA VAL A 630 12.65 26.45 -2.71
C VAL A 630 12.04 27.77 -2.25
N GLU A 631 12.52 28.87 -2.81
CA GLU A 631 12.02 30.21 -2.46
C GLU A 631 10.66 30.53 -3.09
N GLY A 632 9.92 31.42 -2.44
CA GLY A 632 8.68 31.99 -2.95
C GLY A 632 7.41 31.16 -2.68
N PRO A 633 6.28 31.56 -3.29
CA PRO A 633 4.99 30.92 -3.04
C PRO A 633 4.91 29.51 -3.64
N ASN A 634 4.01 28.67 -3.06
CA ASN A 634 3.76 27.31 -3.50
C ASN A 634 4.95 26.34 -3.35
N ASN A 635 5.89 26.64 -2.44
CA ASN A 635 7.07 25.82 -2.11
C ASN A 635 6.74 24.66 -1.14
N ARG A 636 5.51 24.15 -1.17
CA ARG A 636 5.13 22.99 -0.36
C ARG A 636 5.79 21.72 -0.90
N LEU A 637 5.77 20.65 -0.10
CA LEU A 637 6.19 19.32 -0.55
C LEU A 637 5.45 18.98 -1.85
N ASP A 638 6.15 18.47 -2.85
CA ASP A 638 5.71 18.29 -4.23
C ASP A 638 4.39 17.52 -4.40
N GLN A 639 4.14 16.57 -3.51
CA GLN A 639 2.98 15.68 -3.57
C GLN A 639 2.00 15.89 -2.40
N GLN A 640 2.16 16.96 -1.62
CA GLN A 640 1.27 17.21 -0.50
C GLN A 640 -0.15 17.55 -0.95
N THR A 641 -1.12 16.91 -0.30
CA THR A 641 -2.54 17.26 -0.43
C THR A 641 -2.90 18.34 0.61
N PRO A 642 -3.15 19.60 0.21
CA PRO A 642 -3.41 20.69 1.17
C PRO A 642 -4.67 20.49 1.99
N PHE A 643 -5.75 19.99 1.36
CA PHE A 643 -7.01 19.71 2.02
C PHE A 643 -7.64 18.44 1.46
N SER A 644 -8.14 17.61 2.35
CA SER A 644 -8.95 16.44 1.99
C SER A 644 -10.15 16.32 2.95
N SER A 645 -11.25 15.77 2.42
CA SER A 645 -12.42 15.42 3.22
C SER A 645 -13.02 14.11 2.73
N THR A 646 -13.62 13.37 3.65
CA THR A 646 -14.42 12.18 3.33
C THR A 646 -15.69 12.23 4.17
N LEU A 647 -16.85 12.13 3.52
CA LEU A 647 -18.17 12.08 4.14
C LEU A 647 -18.81 10.75 3.79
N GLY A 648 -19.38 10.06 4.77
CA GLY A 648 -20.03 8.78 4.57
C GLY A 648 -21.36 8.70 5.31
N VAL A 649 -22.33 8.05 4.68
CA VAL A 649 -23.62 7.74 5.25
C VAL A 649 -23.99 6.30 4.93
N ASP A 650 -24.50 5.57 5.93
CA ASP A 650 -25.02 4.22 5.78
C ASP A 650 -26.42 4.15 6.40
N TYR A 651 -27.35 3.55 5.70
CA TYR A 651 -28.71 3.34 6.15
C TYR A 651 -29.08 1.86 6.14
N LYS A 652 -29.57 1.35 7.28
CA LYS A 652 -29.99 -0.05 7.44
C LYS A 652 -31.52 -0.09 7.48
N LEU A 653 -32.10 -0.74 6.47
CA LEU A 653 -33.57 -0.88 6.30
C LEU A 653 -33.92 -2.37 6.12
N GLY A 654 -34.13 -3.09 7.22
CA GLY A 654 -34.43 -4.52 7.20
C GLY A 654 -33.32 -5.32 6.50
N GLN A 655 -33.68 -5.97 5.39
CA GLN A 655 -32.73 -6.74 4.56
C GLN A 655 -31.83 -5.91 3.66
N LEU A 656 -32.15 -4.62 3.47
CA LEU A 656 -31.39 -3.69 2.66
C LEU A 656 -30.45 -2.85 3.53
N ILE A 657 -29.17 -2.80 3.16
CA ILE A 657 -28.22 -1.85 3.67
C ILE A 657 -27.72 -1.03 2.47
N THR A 658 -27.86 0.29 2.53
CA THR A 658 -27.38 1.18 1.47
C THR A 658 -26.53 2.29 2.04
N GLY A 659 -25.66 2.86 1.24
CA GLY A 659 -24.84 3.96 1.68
C GLY A 659 -24.12 4.66 0.55
N ALA A 660 -23.52 5.81 0.91
CA ALA A 660 -22.70 6.60 0.02
C ALA A 660 -21.47 7.13 0.74
N SER A 661 -20.40 7.33 -0.01
CA SER A 661 -19.16 7.95 0.44
C SER A 661 -18.71 8.99 -0.58
N TYR A 662 -18.54 10.23 -0.14
CA TYR A 662 -18.00 11.30 -0.94
C TYR A 662 -16.61 11.68 -0.43
N SER A 663 -15.62 11.63 -1.31
CA SER A 663 -14.24 12.03 -1.04
C SER A 663 -13.87 13.23 -1.88
N PHE A 664 -13.25 14.22 -1.25
CA PHE A 664 -12.72 15.41 -1.90
C PHE A 664 -11.28 15.65 -1.48
N ARG A 665 -10.45 16.08 -2.44
CA ARG A 665 -9.10 16.58 -2.17
C ARG A 665 -8.75 17.72 -3.10
N THR A 666 -8.10 18.73 -2.56
CA THR A 666 -7.60 19.84 -3.36
C THR A 666 -6.36 19.43 -4.14
N GLY A 667 -6.19 20.03 -5.28
CA GLY A 667 -4.95 20.05 -6.06
C GLY A 667 -4.26 21.42 -5.95
N GLY A 668 -3.79 21.91 -7.08
CA GLY A 668 -3.18 23.23 -7.27
C GLY A 668 -1.69 23.16 -7.59
N PRO A 669 -1.07 24.30 -7.87
CA PRO A 669 0.33 24.39 -8.27
C PRO A 669 1.28 24.10 -7.10
N VAL A 670 2.42 23.49 -7.43
CA VAL A 670 3.55 23.29 -6.53
C VAL A 670 4.82 23.70 -7.26
N ARG A 671 5.66 24.45 -6.58
CA ARG A 671 6.99 24.77 -7.01
C ARG A 671 7.96 23.73 -6.47
N VAL A 672 8.52 22.91 -7.35
CA VAL A 672 9.43 21.81 -6.99
C VAL A 672 10.88 22.31 -6.89
N SER A 673 11.23 23.27 -7.73
CA SER A 673 12.50 23.99 -7.71
C SER A 673 12.31 25.38 -8.32
N ASP A 674 13.36 26.18 -8.42
CA ASP A 674 13.32 27.50 -9.08
C ASP A 674 12.89 27.41 -10.54
N ARG A 675 13.17 26.27 -11.18
CA ARG A 675 12.87 26.02 -12.60
C ARG A 675 11.70 25.09 -12.85
N GLN A 676 11.30 24.28 -11.85
CA GLN A 676 10.29 23.25 -12.03
C GLN A 676 9.00 23.56 -11.26
N GLY A 677 7.89 23.35 -11.94
CA GLY A 677 6.55 23.40 -11.35
C GLY A 677 5.73 22.18 -11.75
N ILE A 678 4.80 21.80 -10.87
CA ILE A 678 3.77 20.80 -11.14
C ILE A 678 2.41 21.35 -10.76
N TYR A 679 1.37 20.84 -11.40
CA TYR A 679 -0.02 21.12 -11.06
C TYR A 679 -0.83 19.82 -11.11
N GLN A 680 -1.77 19.67 -10.18
CA GLN A 680 -2.78 18.62 -10.21
C GLN A 680 -4.16 19.25 -9.95
N SER A 681 -5.18 18.75 -10.66
CA SER A 681 -6.56 19.19 -10.41
C SER A 681 -7.08 18.68 -9.07
N ALA A 682 -8.08 19.36 -8.52
CA ALA A 682 -8.86 18.82 -7.41
C ALA A 682 -9.54 17.51 -7.83
N ARG A 683 -9.77 16.61 -6.86
CA ARG A 683 -10.46 15.35 -7.09
C ARG A 683 -11.71 15.24 -6.25
N ARG A 684 -12.78 14.77 -6.87
CA ARG A 684 -14.06 14.46 -6.25
C ARG A 684 -14.43 13.03 -6.62
N ASP A 685 -14.72 12.20 -5.65
CA ASP A 685 -15.08 10.80 -5.84
C ASP A 685 -16.35 10.49 -5.05
N LEU A 686 -17.41 10.11 -5.73
CA LEU A 686 -18.65 9.68 -5.11
C LEU A 686 -18.84 8.19 -5.36
N GLU A 687 -18.99 7.44 -4.29
CA GLU A 687 -19.28 6.02 -4.31
C GLU A 687 -20.62 5.75 -3.64
N MET A 688 -21.37 4.81 -4.17
CA MET A 688 -22.66 4.38 -3.64
C MET A 688 -22.73 2.86 -3.63
N TYR A 689 -23.45 2.28 -2.67
CA TYR A 689 -23.68 0.85 -2.64
C TYR A 689 -25.05 0.49 -2.10
N ALA A 690 -25.52 -0.70 -2.48
CA ALA A 690 -26.67 -1.38 -1.91
C ALA A 690 -26.31 -2.85 -1.68
N LEU A 691 -26.59 -3.35 -0.47
CA LEU A 691 -26.43 -4.74 -0.07
C LEU A 691 -27.82 -5.28 0.26
N TRP A 692 -28.28 -6.26 -0.52
CA TRP A 692 -29.51 -6.99 -0.27
C TRP A 692 -29.20 -8.36 0.31
N LYS A 693 -29.71 -8.63 1.51
CA LYS A 693 -29.61 -9.93 2.18
C LYS A 693 -30.85 -10.76 1.86
N PHE A 694 -30.73 -11.77 1.00
CA PHE A 694 -31.83 -12.70 0.72
C PHE A 694 -32.13 -13.57 1.93
N ASP A 695 -31.08 -14.07 2.55
CA ASP A 695 -31.07 -14.90 3.75
C ASP A 695 -29.70 -14.78 4.47
N PRO A 696 -29.47 -15.45 5.63
CA PRO A 696 -28.19 -15.39 6.33
C PRO A 696 -26.97 -15.92 5.56
N LYS A 697 -27.21 -16.70 4.49
CA LYS A 697 -26.15 -17.32 3.67
C LYS A 697 -25.92 -16.61 2.35
N ASN A 698 -26.94 -15.95 1.80
CA ASN A 698 -26.93 -15.40 0.44
C ASN A 698 -27.19 -13.90 0.46
N GLN A 699 -26.32 -13.13 -0.17
CA GLN A 699 -26.49 -11.68 -0.31
C GLN A 699 -25.92 -11.18 -1.62
N LEU A 700 -26.59 -10.16 -2.19
CA LEU A 700 -26.15 -9.45 -3.39
C LEU A 700 -25.71 -8.04 -3.01
N ARG A 701 -24.53 -7.68 -3.42
CA ARG A 701 -23.99 -6.33 -3.31
C ARG A 701 -23.89 -5.70 -4.69
N VAL A 702 -24.40 -4.49 -4.81
CA VAL A 702 -24.26 -3.64 -6.01
C VAL A 702 -23.62 -2.33 -5.59
N GLY A 703 -22.66 -1.85 -6.37
CA GLY A 703 -21.94 -0.60 -6.09
C GLY A 703 -21.70 0.21 -7.35
N LEU A 704 -21.71 1.52 -7.18
CA LEU A 704 -21.30 2.51 -8.18
C LEU A 704 -20.08 3.26 -7.65
N ASN A 705 -19.00 3.23 -8.43
CA ASN A 705 -17.76 3.92 -8.08
C ASN A 705 -17.49 5.05 -9.08
N ASN A 706 -16.88 6.13 -8.59
CA ASN A 706 -16.58 7.33 -9.37
C ASN A 706 -17.82 7.87 -10.13
N VAL A 707 -18.94 8.00 -9.43
CA VAL A 707 -20.24 8.42 -9.99
C VAL A 707 -20.17 9.79 -10.69
N LEU A 708 -19.30 10.67 -10.20
CA LEU A 708 -19.12 12.02 -10.76
C LEU A 708 -18.29 12.02 -12.06
N ALA A 709 -17.64 10.91 -12.41
CA ALA A 709 -16.81 10.74 -13.61
C ALA A 709 -15.86 11.92 -13.90
N GLN A 710 -15.29 12.52 -12.83
CA GLN A 710 -14.45 13.71 -12.96
C GLN A 710 -13.11 13.38 -13.60
N ASP A 711 -12.71 14.16 -14.60
CA ASP A 711 -11.39 14.09 -15.20
C ASP A 711 -10.30 14.52 -14.21
N PHE A 712 -9.15 13.88 -14.31
CA PHE A 712 -7.96 14.24 -13.56
C PHE A 712 -6.95 14.91 -14.48
N ILE A 713 -6.56 16.14 -14.15
CA ILE A 713 -5.59 16.93 -14.89
C ILE A 713 -4.27 16.95 -14.12
N SER A 714 -3.18 16.68 -14.82
CA SER A 714 -1.82 16.86 -14.33
C SER A 714 -1.00 17.72 -15.32
N GLU A 715 -0.14 18.59 -14.78
CA GLU A 715 0.74 19.43 -15.57
C GLU A 715 2.13 19.42 -14.93
N SER A 716 3.17 19.36 -15.77
CA SER A 716 4.55 19.63 -15.42
C SER A 716 5.03 20.85 -16.19
N SER A 717 5.90 21.65 -15.58
CA SER A 717 6.48 22.84 -16.23
C SER A 717 7.96 22.98 -15.91
N TYR A 718 8.69 23.50 -16.88
CA TYR A 718 10.11 23.81 -16.74
C TYR A 718 10.40 25.20 -17.29
N ARG A 719 11.04 26.04 -16.48
CA ARG A 719 11.48 27.40 -16.84
C ARG A 719 12.97 27.40 -17.07
N SER A 720 13.38 27.80 -18.25
CA SER A 720 14.77 28.11 -18.63
C SER A 720 14.99 29.61 -18.79
N ASP A 721 16.20 30.00 -19.05
CA ASP A 721 16.52 31.39 -19.37
C ASP A 721 15.90 31.86 -20.71
N ASN A 722 15.49 30.90 -21.56
CA ASN A 722 14.86 31.16 -22.87
C ASN A 722 13.32 31.16 -22.81
N GLY A 723 12.71 30.87 -21.67
CA GLY A 723 11.25 30.80 -21.54
C GLY A 723 10.74 29.64 -20.71
N ILE A 724 9.51 29.23 -20.93
CA ILE A 724 8.83 28.15 -20.16
C ILE A 724 8.22 27.12 -21.11
N VAL A 725 8.37 25.83 -20.74
CA VAL A 725 7.65 24.73 -21.38
C VAL A 725 6.73 24.09 -20.35
N LYS A 726 5.51 23.76 -20.77
CA LYS A 726 4.49 23.08 -19.95
C LYS A 726 3.99 21.86 -20.70
N SER A 727 3.78 20.76 -19.98
CA SER A 727 3.14 19.55 -20.48
C SER A 727 1.92 19.25 -19.62
N ARG A 728 0.73 19.27 -20.21
CA ARG A 728 -0.55 19.06 -19.54
C ARG A 728 -1.22 17.82 -20.08
N SER A 729 -1.62 16.89 -19.20
CA SER A 729 -2.36 15.68 -19.56
C SER A 729 -3.70 15.60 -18.84
N VAL A 730 -4.68 14.98 -19.51
CA VAL A 730 -6.02 14.76 -18.99
C VAL A 730 -6.30 13.26 -18.94
N SER A 731 -6.62 12.73 -17.76
CA SER A 731 -7.06 11.36 -17.55
C SER A 731 -8.58 11.36 -17.34
N PRO A 732 -9.38 10.88 -18.31
CA PRO A 732 -10.83 10.88 -18.21
C PRO A 732 -11.34 10.02 -17.05
N GLY A 733 -12.35 10.51 -16.35
CA GLY A 733 -13.07 9.78 -15.33
C GLY A 733 -14.06 8.77 -15.95
N VAL A 734 -14.20 7.62 -15.31
CA VAL A 734 -15.15 6.57 -15.75
C VAL A 734 -15.98 6.10 -14.57
N VAL A 735 -17.31 6.06 -14.75
CA VAL A 735 -18.22 5.41 -13.79
C VAL A 735 -18.06 3.89 -13.90
N MET A 736 -17.93 3.22 -12.75
CA MET A 736 -17.82 1.77 -12.67
C MET A 736 -18.98 1.20 -11.87
N LEU A 737 -19.75 0.30 -12.49
CA LEU A 737 -20.75 -0.53 -11.83
C LEU A 737 -20.08 -1.81 -11.33
N ARG A 738 -20.38 -2.21 -10.09
CA ARG A 738 -19.95 -3.50 -9.51
C ARG A 738 -21.16 -4.28 -9.04
N ALA A 739 -21.13 -5.60 -9.22
CA ALA A 739 -22.10 -6.51 -8.65
C ALA A 739 -21.36 -7.74 -8.10
N THR A 740 -21.68 -8.16 -6.88
CA THR A 740 -21.05 -9.32 -6.22
C THR A 740 -22.11 -10.14 -5.50
N MET A 741 -22.23 -11.39 -5.87
CA MET A 741 -23.03 -12.40 -5.17
C MET A 741 -22.14 -13.10 -4.14
N GLU A 742 -22.55 -13.12 -2.89
CA GLU A 742 -21.87 -13.75 -1.75
C GLU A 742 -22.69 -14.92 -1.25
N MET A 743 -22.10 -16.11 -1.19
CA MET A 743 -22.76 -17.37 -0.85
C MET A 743 -21.99 -18.11 0.25
N LYS A 744 -22.65 -18.46 1.36
CA LYS A 744 -22.11 -19.28 2.46
C LYS A 744 -22.76 -20.65 2.44
N PHE A 745 -21.97 -21.73 2.54
CA PHE A 745 -22.47 -23.11 2.42
C PHE A 745 -21.80 -24.10 3.38
#